data_bbab1abe8eeede02087f48d67170e468
#
_entry.id   bbab1abe8eeede02087f48d67170e468
#
_cell.length_a   1.000
_cell.length_b   1.000
_cell.length_c   1.000
_cell.angle_alpha   90.00
_cell.angle_beta   90.00
_cell.angle_gamma   90.00
#
_symmetry.space_group_name_H-M   'P 1'
#
loop_
_entity.id
_entity.type
_entity.pdbx_description
1 polymer ?
#
loop_
_entity_poly.entity_id
_entity_poly.type
_entity_poly.pdbx_seq_one_letter_code
_entity_poly.pdbx_strand_id
1 'polypeptide(L)'
;MTTKRWIAAVLLALVAALLLLWLARAQIAARFAQNYFRSHGIESSVEIGTLGLSGGSGRFALGPRANPTVAADSIELFFDPLSWIPRVVEVRLVNPVVRARLDESGKVRLEALQDWIDSLQQQQGKSRFVSDDLAVALTGWRVLLTTPSGALDIGGDVKLVRNLPVSASLRARPATITHHGAVVSLRAASLDFDNSGKLALRLSASATRGDLAVRDMVASLDATGFKWVSGETLTVSAPSARLQASAASLSAGQAFTAPKLDVLAGDLSAVVGREISAGADLTVSASADADSPVNKKLAAMDPVLARAVAANLSRLTLAFSARAEQRGAQTSFALTAPLTGRGASGGALTVPVLKMSGVPGNMNGALQASLSGNGLPDVKLTLGNLVLDGTGLRGDAAISARFNYAMMRGASINANGVLSLSGARYTFQSASCARATLAAFRPGASDMAKDARGNICGARLEGEGAAWKFTGQARGVGSQLTLGNAQLEQGTGTLSFEGVGGDFHGTVQVTAGQVSDRLKPIRFKPMLGSGNVALQGGVWRGRFAMTDMDREKLGDVDFSHTMARGTGSAHIAAPALTFTPDKLQPENISPMLAAFRRASGTASFTGDITWTRSEIKSSGNLGIEKLDFLTPLGQAHTVKTNIAFVSLLPPVTAENQEVTISRIDWTLPFSGVDLRFAFNPTSVKVNALSSGWAEGKISLGAFVINIANLKQVSGTASLDSIALGSLVTASNLGERVKLEGKISGTIPFEVTPEGFRITKGRIASDGPGRLSINRSLWNQGGTVSVNAVQDFAYQALEHLAYDEMTAELNSIANGRLSILFKIKGRSDPPKRQVAEIAITDIIDGTALQKTVPLPSGTPIDLTLDTSLNFDELLKSYAEAWSKTLSPEGQPDVSRVEQKP
;
A
#
# COMPACT_ATOMS: atom_id res chain seq x y z
N MET A 1 15.78 40.97 -37.09
CA MET A 1 15.56 42.23 -37.85
C MET A 1 16.86 42.90 -38.37
N THR A 2 17.97 42.78 -37.71
CA THR A 2 19.25 43.43 -37.99
C THR A 2 19.97 42.89 -39.24
N THR A 3 19.96 41.57 -39.47
CA THR A 3 20.66 40.92 -40.60
C THR A 3 20.14 41.32 -41.99
N LYS A 4 18.84 41.56 -42.17
CA LYS A 4 18.27 41.96 -43.47
C LYS A 4 18.62 43.38 -43.90
N ARG A 5 18.65 44.31 -42.94
CA ARG A 5 19.09 45.69 -43.21
C ARG A 5 20.56 45.74 -43.55
N TRP A 6 21.35 44.81 -43.04
CA TRP A 6 22.78 44.68 -43.29
C TRP A 6 23.11 44.15 -44.69
N ILE A 7 22.45 43.07 -45.11
CA ILE A 7 22.61 42.53 -46.46
C ILE A 7 22.19 43.60 -47.48
N ALA A 8 21.09 44.30 -47.22
CA ALA A 8 20.66 45.42 -48.04
C ALA A 8 21.65 46.60 -48.05
N ALA A 9 22.29 46.91 -46.90
CA ALA A 9 23.29 47.95 -46.78
C ALA A 9 24.58 47.57 -47.49
N VAL A 10 25.05 46.33 -47.36
CA VAL A 10 26.23 45.83 -48.12
C VAL A 10 25.93 45.79 -49.61
N LEU A 11 24.76 45.40 -50.05
CA LEU A 11 24.33 45.44 -51.44
C LEU A 11 24.15 46.87 -51.97
N LEU A 12 23.60 47.76 -51.13
CA LEU A 12 23.49 49.19 -51.52
C LEU A 12 24.86 49.86 -51.62
N ALA A 13 25.80 49.49 -50.70
CA ALA A 13 27.16 49.93 -50.76
C ALA A 13 27.89 49.39 -51.97
N LEU A 14 27.73 48.16 -52.35
CA LEU A 14 28.25 47.54 -53.56
C LEU A 14 27.63 48.14 -54.82
N VAL A 15 26.30 48.36 -54.83
CA VAL A 15 25.60 49.01 -55.95
C VAL A 15 26.05 50.47 -56.11
N ALA A 16 26.28 51.21 -55.03
CA ALA A 16 26.79 52.54 -55.10
C ALA A 16 28.24 52.60 -55.72
N ALA A 17 29.10 51.64 -55.25
CA ALA A 17 30.45 51.46 -55.83
C ALA A 17 30.40 51.11 -57.34
N LEU A 18 29.45 50.29 -57.73
CA LEU A 18 29.22 49.86 -59.08
C LEU A 18 28.69 50.98 -59.99
N LEU A 19 27.81 51.84 -59.54
CA LEU A 19 27.31 53.01 -60.21
C LEU A 19 28.44 54.06 -60.46
N LEU A 20 29.35 54.24 -59.52
CA LEU A 20 30.53 55.10 -59.64
C LEU A 20 31.52 54.56 -60.68
N LEU A 21 31.74 53.25 -60.79
CA LEU A 21 32.53 52.56 -61.79
C LEU A 21 31.96 52.74 -63.21
N TRP A 22 30.65 52.84 -63.33
CA TRP A 22 30.00 53.02 -64.63
C TRP A 22 30.11 54.47 -65.18
N LEU A 23 30.11 55.50 -64.35
CA LEU A 23 30.12 56.87 -64.68
C LEU A 23 31.51 57.33 -65.20
N ALA A 24 32.55 56.62 -64.96
CA ALA A 24 33.93 56.91 -65.47
C ALA A 24 34.39 55.75 -66.36
N ARG A 25 34.75 56.06 -67.55
CA ARG A 25 35.37 55.10 -68.48
C ARG A 25 36.57 54.45 -67.84
N ALA A 26 36.65 53.12 -67.96
CA ALA A 26 37.55 52.17 -67.36
C ALA A 26 38.68 52.71 -66.45
N GLN A 27 39.68 53.39 -66.93
CA GLN A 27 40.82 53.86 -66.12
C GLN A 27 40.52 55.09 -65.25
N ILE A 28 39.65 56.01 -65.80
CA ILE A 28 39.22 57.20 -65.03
C ILE A 28 38.24 56.80 -63.96
N ALA A 29 37.33 55.89 -64.30
CA ALA A 29 36.34 55.34 -63.37
C ALA A 29 37.00 54.54 -62.24
N ALA A 30 38.02 53.70 -62.53
CA ALA A 30 38.79 53.01 -61.55
C ALA A 30 39.55 53.97 -60.60
N ARG A 31 40.16 54.98 -61.05
CA ARG A 31 40.84 56.00 -60.28
C ARG A 31 39.87 56.85 -59.45
N PHE A 32 38.73 57.23 -60.05
CA PHE A 32 37.71 57.96 -59.33
C PHE A 32 37.11 57.09 -58.13
N ALA A 33 36.80 55.82 -58.42
CA ALA A 33 36.36 54.92 -57.42
C ALA A 33 37.36 54.71 -56.29
N GLN A 34 38.63 54.51 -56.69
CA GLN A 34 39.70 54.38 -55.65
C GLN A 34 39.90 55.68 -54.82
N ASN A 35 39.80 56.84 -55.45
CA ASN A 35 39.88 58.12 -54.79
C ASN A 35 38.69 58.37 -53.88
N TYR A 36 37.48 58.01 -54.32
CA TYR A 36 36.26 58.05 -53.50
C TYR A 36 36.38 57.24 -52.26
N PHE A 37 36.80 55.99 -52.37
CA PHE A 37 36.97 55.15 -51.20
C PHE A 37 38.08 55.65 -50.24
N ARG A 38 39.18 56.15 -50.85
CA ARG A 38 40.31 56.75 -50.13
C ARG A 38 39.87 58.00 -49.34
N SER A 39 38.99 58.84 -49.91
CA SER A 39 38.51 60.08 -49.27
C SER A 39 37.57 59.71 -48.04
N HIS A 40 37.05 58.48 -48.00
CA HIS A 40 36.30 57.96 -46.88
C HIS A 40 37.16 57.08 -45.97
N GLY A 41 38.46 57.11 -46.07
CA GLY A 41 39.38 56.37 -45.24
C GLY A 41 39.50 54.88 -45.62
N ILE A 42 38.98 54.45 -46.74
CA ILE A 42 38.90 53.04 -47.13
C ILE A 42 40.01 52.72 -48.13
N GLU A 43 40.89 51.78 -47.80
CA GLU A 43 41.77 51.19 -48.80
C GLU A 43 40.96 50.43 -49.83
N SER A 44 41.26 50.62 -51.08
CA SER A 44 40.53 49.95 -52.18
C SER A 44 41.44 49.59 -53.37
N SER A 45 41.12 48.42 -53.97
CA SER A 45 41.63 47.98 -55.23
C SER A 45 40.44 47.75 -56.16
N VAL A 46 40.33 48.53 -57.20
CA VAL A 46 39.24 48.43 -58.21
C VAL A 46 39.88 48.36 -59.58
N GLU A 47 39.55 47.27 -60.27
CA GLU A 47 39.97 47.06 -61.65
C GLU A 47 38.75 46.88 -62.56
N ILE A 48 38.64 47.67 -63.62
CA ILE A 48 37.50 47.55 -64.56
C ILE A 48 38.05 46.84 -65.79
N GLY A 49 37.44 45.67 -66.15
CA GLY A 49 37.83 44.87 -67.31
C GLY A 49 37.12 45.34 -68.62
N THR A 50 35.82 45.41 -68.57
CA THR A 50 34.99 45.84 -69.71
C THR A 50 33.95 46.85 -69.30
N LEU A 51 33.62 47.81 -70.10
CA LEU A 51 32.53 48.77 -69.92
C LEU A 51 31.87 49.07 -71.24
N GLY A 52 30.60 48.64 -71.43
CA GLY A 52 29.79 48.81 -72.63
C GLY A 52 28.43 49.42 -72.34
N LEU A 53 27.65 49.65 -73.43
CA LEU A 53 26.26 50.16 -73.27
C LEU A 53 25.30 49.21 -72.69
N SER A 54 25.53 47.91 -72.78
CA SER A 54 24.69 46.86 -72.23
C SER A 54 25.21 46.27 -70.90
N GLY A 55 26.40 46.70 -70.44
CA GLY A 55 26.96 46.18 -69.23
C GLY A 55 28.45 46.51 -69.04
N GLY A 56 29.01 46.11 -67.91
CA GLY A 56 30.42 46.21 -67.55
C GLY A 56 30.85 45.07 -66.61
N SER A 57 32.16 44.82 -66.68
CA SER A 57 32.76 43.81 -65.80
C SER A 57 34.02 44.33 -65.08
N GLY A 58 34.36 43.84 -63.95
CA GLY A 58 35.53 44.23 -63.17
C GLY A 58 35.78 43.35 -61.93
N ARG A 59 36.78 43.71 -61.18
CA ARG A 59 37.05 43.12 -59.82
C ARG A 59 37.26 44.21 -58.81
N PHE A 60 36.96 43.93 -57.53
CA PHE A 60 37.20 44.91 -56.50
C PHE A 60 37.62 44.30 -55.20
N ALA A 61 38.37 45.05 -54.39
CA ALA A 61 38.62 44.72 -52.99
C ALA A 61 38.59 46.04 -52.20
N LEU A 62 37.86 46.02 -51.07
CA LEU A 62 37.67 47.16 -50.15
C LEU A 62 38.15 46.76 -48.76
N GLY A 63 38.94 47.61 -48.11
CA GLY A 63 39.58 47.39 -46.82
C GLY A 63 41.06 47.08 -46.97
N PRO A 64 41.77 46.68 -45.89
CA PRO A 64 43.21 46.44 -45.81
C PRO A 64 43.66 45.46 -46.90
N ARG A 65 44.75 45.81 -47.63
CA ARG A 65 45.23 45.02 -48.78
C ARG A 65 45.54 43.59 -48.51
N ALA A 66 46.01 43.26 -47.30
CA ALA A 66 46.32 41.86 -46.87
C ALA A 66 45.06 41.02 -46.62
N ASN A 67 43.99 41.65 -46.13
CA ASN A 67 42.72 40.98 -45.74
C ASN A 67 41.53 41.92 -46.03
N PRO A 68 41.10 42.09 -47.30
CA PRO A 68 40.01 42.99 -47.62
C PRO A 68 38.75 42.64 -46.90
N THR A 69 38.05 43.68 -46.39
CA THR A 69 36.78 43.50 -45.71
C THR A 69 35.71 42.98 -46.66
N VAL A 70 35.69 43.48 -47.89
CA VAL A 70 34.81 42.98 -48.95
C VAL A 70 35.63 42.88 -50.25
N ALA A 71 35.63 41.77 -50.97
CA ALA A 71 36.28 41.53 -52.21
C ALA A 71 35.42 40.66 -53.16
N ALA A 72 35.54 40.78 -54.44
CA ALA A 72 34.98 39.89 -55.42
C ALA A 72 35.92 39.67 -56.62
N ASP A 73 36.06 38.41 -57.05
CA ASP A 73 36.89 38.03 -58.19
C ASP A 73 36.34 38.58 -59.52
N SER A 74 35.05 38.64 -59.66
CA SER A 74 34.36 39.26 -60.79
C SER A 74 33.09 39.95 -60.33
N ILE A 75 32.83 41.09 -60.92
CA ILE A 75 31.57 41.79 -60.86
C ILE A 75 31.12 42.07 -62.29
N GLU A 76 29.89 41.69 -62.60
CA GLU A 76 29.27 41.95 -63.87
C GLU A 76 28.00 42.76 -63.69
N LEU A 77 27.83 43.80 -64.38
CA LEU A 77 26.67 44.68 -64.38
C LEU A 77 25.99 44.65 -65.76
N PHE A 78 24.68 44.42 -65.68
CA PHE A 78 23.81 44.45 -66.86
C PHE A 78 22.90 45.66 -66.75
N PHE A 79 22.85 46.39 -67.89
CA PHE A 79 22.07 47.62 -68.03
C PHE A 79 20.83 47.36 -68.91
N ASP A 80 19.76 48.09 -68.67
CA ASP A 80 18.64 48.15 -69.54
C ASP A 80 19.02 49.04 -70.83
N PRO A 81 19.14 48.40 -71.96
CA PRO A 81 19.56 49.11 -73.17
C PRO A 81 18.47 50.03 -73.76
N LEU A 82 17.25 49.93 -73.34
CA LEU A 82 16.12 50.73 -73.84
C LEU A 82 15.82 51.96 -72.96
N SER A 83 16.50 52.13 -71.86
CA SER A 83 16.33 53.29 -71.00
C SER A 83 17.22 54.44 -71.37
N TRP A 84 16.66 55.66 -71.49
CA TRP A 84 17.42 56.90 -71.84
C TRP A 84 18.53 57.15 -70.78
N ILE A 85 18.40 56.77 -69.59
CA ILE A 85 19.44 56.72 -68.53
C ILE A 85 19.74 55.25 -68.28
N PRO A 86 20.99 54.77 -68.38
CA PRO A 86 21.33 53.39 -68.15
C PRO A 86 20.97 53.01 -66.72
N ARG A 87 20.05 52.01 -66.57
CA ARG A 87 19.63 51.48 -65.27
C ARG A 87 20.22 50.11 -65.15
N VAL A 88 20.81 49.81 -63.97
CA VAL A 88 21.28 48.45 -63.58
C VAL A 88 20.09 47.59 -63.40
N VAL A 89 19.97 46.53 -64.19
CA VAL A 89 18.87 45.53 -64.05
C VAL A 89 19.31 44.21 -63.45
N GLU A 90 20.63 43.87 -63.63
CA GLU A 90 21.21 42.67 -63.02
C GLU A 90 22.65 42.93 -62.54
N VAL A 91 23.01 42.43 -61.40
CA VAL A 91 24.38 42.42 -60.82
C VAL A 91 24.74 40.98 -60.55
N ARG A 92 25.85 40.53 -61.13
CA ARG A 92 26.45 39.23 -60.85
C ARG A 92 27.78 39.43 -60.19
N LEU A 93 27.96 38.78 -59.00
CA LEU A 93 29.21 38.76 -58.31
C LEU A 93 29.70 37.31 -58.22
N VAL A 94 30.95 37.09 -58.57
CA VAL A 94 31.58 35.76 -58.48
C VAL A 94 32.62 35.80 -57.38
N ASN A 95 32.51 34.79 -56.52
CA ASN A 95 33.34 34.60 -55.34
C ASN A 95 33.47 35.87 -54.46
N PRO A 96 32.38 36.60 -54.17
CA PRO A 96 32.50 37.71 -53.23
C PRO A 96 32.75 37.19 -51.84
N VAL A 97 33.77 37.75 -51.15
CA VAL A 97 34.13 37.47 -49.79
C VAL A 97 33.85 38.69 -48.92
N VAL A 98 33.13 38.50 -47.87
CA VAL A 98 32.77 39.51 -46.85
C VAL A 98 33.30 39.09 -45.50
N ARG A 99 34.09 39.95 -44.87
CA ARG A 99 34.53 39.75 -43.47
C ARG A 99 33.75 40.67 -42.56
N ALA A 100 33.07 40.06 -41.57
CA ALA A 100 32.23 40.77 -40.67
C ALA A 100 32.49 40.32 -39.22
N ARG A 101 32.16 41.18 -38.30
CA ARG A 101 32.23 40.90 -36.87
C ARG A 101 30.87 41.14 -36.24
N LEU A 102 30.43 40.22 -35.41
CA LEU A 102 29.26 40.39 -34.54
C LEU A 102 29.72 40.99 -33.22
N ASP A 103 29.19 42.14 -32.82
CA ASP A 103 29.50 42.74 -31.51
C ASP A 103 28.63 42.11 -30.38
N GLU A 104 28.95 42.49 -29.14
CA GLU A 104 28.21 41.96 -27.94
C GLU A 104 26.75 42.39 -27.92
N SER A 105 26.37 43.45 -28.66
CA SER A 105 25.00 43.91 -28.82
C SER A 105 24.21 43.15 -29.90
N GLY A 106 24.85 42.19 -30.59
CA GLY A 106 24.24 41.40 -31.66
C GLY A 106 24.20 42.17 -33.02
N LYS A 107 24.95 43.27 -33.19
CA LYS A 107 25.05 44.01 -34.45
C LYS A 107 26.24 43.50 -35.25
N VAL A 108 26.00 43.25 -36.54
CA VAL A 108 27.07 42.91 -37.49
C VAL A 108 27.80 44.19 -37.90
N ARG A 109 29.11 44.19 -37.79
CA ARG A 109 29.97 45.30 -38.16
C ARG A 109 30.95 44.88 -39.26
N LEU A 110 31.12 45.73 -40.25
CA LEU A 110 32.09 45.58 -41.34
C LEU A 110 33.30 46.47 -41.07
N GLU A 111 34.00 46.15 -40.02
CA GLU A 111 35.24 46.86 -39.55
C GLU A 111 35.57 48.12 -40.27
N ALA A 112 36.46 48.05 -41.38
CA ALA A 112 36.91 49.18 -42.15
C ALA A 112 35.84 49.88 -42.99
N LEU A 113 34.62 49.27 -43.15
CA LEU A 113 33.58 49.85 -44.04
C LEU A 113 32.38 50.37 -43.22
N GLN A 114 32.40 50.22 -41.86
CA GLN A 114 31.23 50.52 -41.04
C GLN A 114 30.80 51.98 -41.14
N ASP A 115 31.70 52.92 -40.95
CA ASP A 115 31.40 54.38 -40.97
C ASP A 115 30.81 54.81 -42.33
N TRP A 116 31.30 54.22 -43.39
CA TRP A 116 30.83 54.51 -44.76
C TRP A 116 29.42 53.94 -44.96
N ILE A 117 29.15 52.76 -44.53
CA ILE A 117 27.81 52.14 -44.61
C ILE A 117 26.83 52.94 -43.80
N ASP A 118 27.22 53.35 -42.60
CA ASP A 118 26.31 54.11 -41.72
C ASP A 118 26.02 55.50 -42.38
N SER A 119 26.98 56.11 -43.07
CA SER A 119 26.77 57.33 -43.85
C SER A 119 25.81 57.15 -45.07
N LEU A 120 25.87 56.02 -45.72
CA LEU A 120 24.96 55.65 -46.80
C LEU A 120 23.53 55.36 -46.35
N GLN A 121 23.35 54.81 -45.18
CA GLN A 121 22.04 54.55 -44.55
C GLN A 121 21.32 55.86 -44.19
N GLN A 122 22.05 56.93 -43.93
CA GLN A 122 21.50 58.26 -43.65
C GLN A 122 21.02 59.01 -44.91
N GLN A 123 21.46 58.57 -46.06
CA GLN A 123 21.07 59.15 -47.36
C GLN A 123 19.86 58.42 -47.95
N GLN A 124 18.64 58.76 -47.48
CA GLN A 124 17.37 58.17 -47.95
C GLN A 124 17.01 58.81 -49.30
N GLY A 125 17.32 58.18 -50.47
CA GLY A 125 16.83 58.54 -51.74
C GLY A 125 16.75 57.35 -52.71
N LYS A 126 15.65 57.21 -53.52
CA LYS A 126 15.60 56.24 -54.60
C LYS A 126 16.63 56.62 -55.68
N SER A 127 17.62 55.75 -55.91
CA SER A 127 18.58 55.92 -57.01
C SER A 127 17.89 55.81 -58.36
N ARG A 128 18.06 56.83 -59.22
CA ARG A 128 17.52 56.82 -60.58
C ARG A 128 18.26 55.81 -61.51
N PHE A 129 19.41 55.26 -61.04
CA PHE A 129 20.29 54.41 -61.82
C PHE A 129 20.10 52.92 -61.57
N VAL A 130 19.20 52.54 -60.69
CA VAL A 130 18.90 51.14 -60.34
C VAL A 130 17.45 50.83 -60.65
N SER A 131 17.22 49.73 -61.33
CA SER A 131 15.85 49.26 -61.62
C SER A 131 15.12 48.85 -60.33
N ASP A 132 13.81 49.10 -60.25
CA ASP A 132 12.95 48.60 -59.20
C ASP A 132 12.93 47.08 -59.22
N ASP A 133 13.21 46.45 -60.38
CA ASP A 133 13.26 44.97 -60.57
C ASP A 133 14.71 44.42 -60.55
N LEU A 134 15.65 45.11 -59.88
CA LEU A 134 17.05 44.68 -59.82
C LEU A 134 17.15 43.18 -59.39
N ALA A 135 17.83 42.41 -60.23
CA ALA A 135 18.30 41.08 -59.96
C ALA A 135 19.77 41.10 -59.50
N VAL A 136 20.05 40.38 -58.39
CA VAL A 136 21.43 40.25 -57.94
C VAL A 136 21.73 38.74 -57.76
N ALA A 137 22.77 38.31 -58.49
CA ALA A 137 23.26 36.93 -58.38
C ALA A 137 24.67 36.92 -57.73
N LEU A 138 24.74 36.20 -56.58
CA LEU A 138 25.98 35.97 -55.84
C LEU A 138 26.38 34.52 -56.05
N THR A 139 27.43 34.23 -56.78
CA THR A 139 27.92 32.85 -57.00
C THR A 139 29.23 32.66 -56.24
N GLY A 140 29.34 31.59 -55.51
CA GLY A 140 30.50 31.27 -54.68
C GLY A 140 30.80 32.31 -53.60
N TRP A 141 29.73 33.04 -53.10
CA TRP A 141 29.96 34.04 -52.05
C TRP A 141 30.40 33.41 -50.79
N ARG A 142 31.11 34.17 -49.95
CA ARG A 142 31.64 33.72 -48.68
C ARG A 142 31.62 34.85 -47.64
N VAL A 143 31.05 34.57 -46.50
CA VAL A 143 31.05 35.46 -45.33
C VAL A 143 31.84 34.80 -44.20
N LEU A 144 32.90 35.49 -43.79
CA LEU A 144 33.71 35.15 -42.64
C LEU A 144 33.19 35.98 -41.44
N LEU A 145 32.38 35.38 -40.57
CA LEU A 145 31.75 36.06 -39.45
C LEU A 145 32.49 35.71 -38.15
N THR A 146 33.14 36.68 -37.53
CA THR A 146 33.73 36.54 -36.22
C THR A 146 32.70 36.95 -35.16
N THR A 147 32.40 36.09 -34.23
CA THR A 147 31.47 36.36 -33.12
C THR A 147 32.19 36.23 -31.76
N PRO A 148 31.66 36.80 -30.67
CA PRO A 148 32.21 36.57 -29.33
C PRO A 148 32.24 35.09 -28.91
N SER A 149 31.39 34.28 -29.55
CA SER A 149 31.19 32.84 -29.25
C SER A 149 31.97 31.91 -30.21
N GLY A 150 32.64 32.44 -31.26
CA GLY A 150 33.37 31.65 -32.25
C GLY A 150 33.34 32.26 -33.63
N ALA A 151 34.06 31.67 -34.60
CA ALA A 151 34.08 32.09 -35.99
C ALA A 151 33.22 31.19 -36.87
N LEU A 152 32.44 31.77 -37.78
CA LEU A 152 31.61 31.11 -38.76
C LEU A 152 32.07 31.45 -40.17
N ASP A 153 32.21 30.45 -41.03
CA ASP A 153 32.52 30.56 -42.45
C ASP A 153 31.32 29.98 -43.24
N ILE A 154 30.56 30.87 -43.85
CA ILE A 154 29.34 30.54 -44.58
C ILE A 154 29.52 31.03 -46.03
N GLY A 155 29.21 30.17 -46.96
CA GLY A 155 29.26 30.50 -48.38
C GLY A 155 28.22 29.78 -49.21
N GLY A 156 28.15 30.11 -50.48
CA GLY A 156 27.19 29.46 -51.41
C GLY A 156 26.79 30.38 -52.58
N ASP A 157 25.60 30.16 -53.06
CA ASP A 157 24.98 30.90 -54.17
C ASP A 157 23.68 31.53 -53.73
N VAL A 158 23.41 32.75 -54.09
CA VAL A 158 22.14 33.46 -53.82
C VAL A 158 21.71 34.28 -55.03
N LYS A 159 20.47 34.18 -55.37
CA LYS A 159 19.81 35.00 -56.34
C LYS A 159 18.68 35.83 -55.73
N LEU A 160 18.77 37.11 -55.81
CA LEU A 160 17.79 38.08 -55.34
C LEU A 160 17.09 38.75 -56.51
N VAL A 161 15.80 39.02 -56.43
CA VAL A 161 15.02 39.84 -57.28
C VAL A 161 14.19 40.79 -56.45
N ARG A 162 14.23 42.08 -56.67
CA ARG A 162 13.57 43.12 -55.85
C ARG A 162 14.01 43.05 -54.41
N ASN A 163 15.24 42.75 -54.10
CA ASN A 163 15.80 42.51 -52.77
C ASN A 163 15.22 41.32 -52.03
N LEU A 164 14.48 40.44 -52.69
CA LEU A 164 13.94 39.19 -52.11
C LEU A 164 14.70 37.97 -52.64
N PRO A 165 15.08 37.02 -51.83
CA PRO A 165 15.75 35.82 -52.30
C PRO A 165 14.77 34.96 -53.11
N VAL A 166 15.16 34.66 -54.35
CA VAL A 166 14.44 33.76 -55.28
C VAL A 166 15.01 32.34 -55.17
N SER A 167 16.30 32.24 -54.98
CA SER A 167 16.99 31.00 -54.72
C SER A 167 18.23 31.25 -53.85
N ALA A 168 18.55 30.31 -52.98
CA ALA A 168 19.74 30.32 -52.14
C ALA A 168 20.25 28.91 -51.93
N SER A 169 21.54 28.71 -52.02
CA SER A 169 22.23 27.50 -51.61
C SER A 169 23.38 27.91 -50.69
N LEU A 170 23.20 27.77 -49.41
CA LEU A 170 24.15 28.20 -48.40
C LEU A 170 24.82 26.98 -47.76
N ARG A 171 26.08 27.07 -47.43
CA ARG A 171 26.88 26.03 -46.77
C ARG A 171 27.76 26.66 -45.73
N ALA A 172 27.69 26.12 -44.49
CA ALA A 172 28.63 26.50 -43.43
C ALA A 172 29.73 25.44 -43.32
N ARG A 173 30.94 25.90 -43.11
CA ARG A 173 32.09 25.06 -42.84
C ARG A 173 32.15 24.66 -41.36
N PRO A 174 32.95 23.63 -41.00
CA PRO A 174 33.09 23.21 -39.62
C PRO A 174 33.49 24.39 -38.72
N ALA A 175 32.80 24.51 -37.57
CA ALA A 175 33.01 25.59 -36.63
C ALA A 175 32.69 25.14 -35.22
N THR A 176 33.32 25.75 -34.21
CA THR A 176 32.97 25.55 -32.81
C THR A 176 32.46 26.87 -32.23
N ILE A 177 31.30 26.83 -31.66
CA ILE A 177 30.58 27.96 -31.04
C ILE A 177 30.44 27.68 -29.54
N THR A 178 30.86 28.63 -28.69
CA THR A 178 30.74 28.54 -27.26
C THR A 178 29.91 29.71 -26.74
N HIS A 179 28.76 29.41 -26.13
CA HIS A 179 27.85 30.43 -25.62
C HIS A 179 27.19 30.00 -24.32
N HIS A 180 27.29 30.80 -23.27
CA HIS A 180 26.71 30.52 -21.92
C HIS A 180 26.97 29.10 -21.43
N GLY A 181 28.18 28.59 -21.55
CA GLY A 181 28.57 27.24 -21.09
C GLY A 181 28.10 26.10 -22.03
N ALA A 182 27.42 26.43 -23.13
CA ALA A 182 27.13 25.45 -24.17
C ALA A 182 28.24 25.49 -25.25
N VAL A 183 28.72 24.34 -25.66
CA VAL A 183 29.70 24.18 -26.75
C VAL A 183 29.01 23.43 -27.89
N VAL A 184 28.90 24.04 -29.05
CA VAL A 184 28.34 23.45 -30.27
C VAL A 184 29.46 23.29 -31.28
N SER A 185 29.76 22.08 -31.67
CA SER A 185 30.72 21.75 -32.74
C SER A 185 29.94 21.43 -34.02
N LEU A 186 29.90 22.37 -34.93
CA LEU A 186 29.29 22.25 -36.25
C LEU A 186 30.26 21.49 -37.15
N ARG A 187 29.80 20.39 -37.79
CA ARG A 187 30.56 19.69 -38.83
C ARG A 187 30.21 20.22 -40.22
N ALA A 188 28.93 20.37 -40.46
CA ALA A 188 28.39 20.90 -41.70
C ALA A 188 26.99 21.48 -41.51
N ALA A 189 26.67 22.54 -42.20
CA ALA A 189 25.29 22.98 -42.41
C ALA A 189 25.08 23.41 -43.85
N SER A 190 23.91 23.10 -44.40
CA SER A 190 23.46 23.61 -45.70
C SER A 190 22.01 24.05 -45.64
N LEU A 191 21.70 25.09 -46.38
CA LEU A 191 20.34 25.58 -46.59
C LEU A 191 20.16 25.81 -48.09
N ASP A 192 19.22 25.11 -48.68
CA ASP A 192 18.84 25.23 -50.07
C ASP A 192 17.40 25.73 -50.13
N PHE A 193 17.15 26.75 -50.89
CA PHE A 193 15.84 27.35 -51.15
C PHE A 193 15.67 27.68 -52.64
N ASP A 194 14.52 27.41 -53.20
CA ASP A 194 14.21 27.70 -54.59
C ASP A 194 12.84 28.40 -54.78
N ASN A 195 12.59 28.92 -55.96
CA ASN A 195 11.37 29.63 -56.26
C ASN A 195 10.14 28.71 -56.42
N SER A 196 10.32 27.38 -56.39
CA SER A 196 9.20 26.44 -56.34
C SER A 196 8.65 26.33 -54.92
N GLY A 197 9.26 27.02 -53.95
CA GLY A 197 8.89 26.97 -52.52
C GLY A 197 9.42 25.73 -51.77
N LYS A 198 10.49 25.12 -52.26
CA LYS A 198 11.23 24.12 -51.53
C LYS A 198 12.29 24.79 -50.68
N LEU A 199 12.28 24.48 -49.38
CA LEU A 199 13.31 24.85 -48.41
C LEU A 199 13.88 23.57 -47.81
N ALA A 200 15.18 23.37 -47.93
CA ALA A 200 15.88 22.25 -47.31
C ALA A 200 17.03 22.73 -46.47
N LEU A 201 17.01 22.39 -45.18
CA LEU A 201 18.11 22.62 -44.24
C LEU A 201 18.69 21.27 -43.82
N ARG A 202 19.99 21.15 -43.85
CA ARG A 202 20.73 19.99 -43.35
C ARG A 202 21.76 20.45 -42.32
N LEU A 203 21.88 19.76 -41.22
CA LEU A 203 22.77 20.10 -40.12
C LEU A 203 23.46 18.85 -39.59
N SER A 204 24.77 18.92 -39.39
CA SER A 204 25.54 17.92 -38.69
C SER A 204 26.36 18.60 -37.60
N ALA A 205 26.10 18.27 -36.34
CA ALA A 205 26.71 18.93 -35.18
C ALA A 205 26.74 18.02 -33.95
N SER A 206 27.56 18.38 -32.98
CA SER A 206 27.51 17.88 -31.62
C SER A 206 27.40 19.06 -30.66
N ALA A 207 26.69 18.88 -29.53
CA ALA A 207 26.49 19.96 -28.57
C ALA A 207 26.61 19.41 -27.15
N THR A 208 27.17 20.25 -26.26
CA THR A 208 27.28 19.92 -24.81
C THR A 208 26.95 21.14 -23.95
N ARG A 209 26.23 20.93 -22.83
CA ARG A 209 25.96 21.97 -21.81
C ARG A 209 25.71 21.30 -20.46
N GLY A 210 26.66 21.37 -19.55
CA GLY A 210 26.57 20.64 -18.29
C GLY A 210 26.38 19.14 -18.52
N ASP A 211 25.33 18.54 -17.93
CA ASP A 211 25.01 17.12 -18.10
C ASP A 211 24.28 16.80 -19.42
N LEU A 212 23.90 17.82 -20.17
CA LEU A 212 23.24 17.64 -21.46
C LEU A 212 24.30 17.52 -22.55
N ALA A 213 24.29 16.43 -23.31
CA ALA A 213 25.18 16.22 -24.44
C ALA A 213 24.45 15.51 -25.57
N VAL A 214 24.63 16.02 -26.81
CA VAL A 214 24.17 15.38 -28.04
C VAL A 214 25.41 15.17 -28.93
N ARG A 215 25.64 13.90 -29.31
CA ARG A 215 26.81 13.54 -30.12
C ARG A 215 26.38 13.11 -31.50
N ASP A 216 27.12 13.57 -32.51
CA ASP A 216 26.95 13.24 -33.93
C ASP A 216 25.49 13.37 -34.40
N MET A 217 24.87 14.49 -34.05
CA MET A 217 23.55 14.84 -34.52
C MET A 217 23.53 15.13 -36.01
N VAL A 218 22.63 14.51 -36.71
CA VAL A 218 22.28 14.86 -38.10
C VAL A 218 20.81 15.27 -38.09
N ALA A 219 20.54 16.48 -38.59
CA ALA A 219 19.19 17.01 -38.70
C ALA A 219 18.90 17.50 -40.11
N SER A 220 17.68 17.28 -40.56
CA SER A 220 17.17 17.82 -41.82
C SER A 220 15.81 18.48 -41.60
N LEU A 221 15.59 19.61 -42.18
CA LEU A 221 14.30 20.28 -42.30
C LEU A 221 13.98 20.44 -43.78
N ASP A 222 12.89 19.87 -44.21
CA ASP A 222 12.35 19.99 -45.56
C ASP A 222 10.97 20.64 -45.50
N ALA A 223 10.79 21.80 -46.14
CA ALA A 223 9.50 22.44 -46.25
C ALA A 223 9.09 22.54 -47.71
N THR A 224 7.79 22.36 -47.95
CA THR A 224 7.18 22.46 -49.28
C THR A 224 6.13 23.59 -49.32
N GLY A 225 6.03 24.28 -50.45
CA GLY A 225 5.13 25.43 -50.57
C GLY A 225 5.55 26.63 -49.69
N PHE A 226 6.84 26.68 -49.30
CA PHE A 226 7.38 27.77 -48.52
C PHE A 226 7.22 29.09 -49.26
N LYS A 227 6.56 30.04 -48.62
CA LYS A 227 6.32 31.37 -49.12
C LYS A 227 6.80 32.39 -48.10
N TRP A 228 7.38 33.44 -48.65
CA TRP A 228 7.88 34.55 -47.90
C TRP A 228 7.38 35.84 -48.59
N VAL A 229 6.72 36.68 -47.83
CA VAL A 229 6.25 38.00 -48.30
C VAL A 229 6.78 39.04 -47.33
N SER A 230 7.48 40.03 -47.86
CA SER A 230 8.02 41.16 -47.12
C SER A 230 7.28 42.44 -47.54
N GLY A 231 6.73 43.15 -46.55
CA GLY A 231 6.09 44.45 -46.65
C GLY A 231 6.28 45.20 -45.33
N GLU A 232 5.26 45.86 -44.81
CA GLU A 232 5.29 46.40 -43.43
C GLU A 232 5.47 45.30 -42.40
N THR A 233 5.03 44.10 -42.74
CA THR A 233 5.25 42.86 -41.96
C THR A 233 5.89 41.83 -42.85
N LEU A 234 6.68 40.95 -42.21
CA LEU A 234 7.22 39.75 -42.84
C LEU A 234 6.31 38.58 -42.59
N THR A 235 5.71 38.02 -43.61
CA THR A 235 4.90 36.81 -43.51
C THR A 235 5.67 35.63 -44.10
N VAL A 236 5.75 34.56 -43.33
CA VAL A 236 6.35 33.29 -43.75
C VAL A 236 5.28 32.21 -43.58
N SER A 237 5.11 31.37 -44.59
CA SER A 237 4.16 30.26 -44.52
C SER A 237 4.68 29.02 -45.23
N ALA A 238 4.35 27.84 -44.73
CA ALA A 238 4.59 26.56 -45.39
C ALA A 238 3.43 25.62 -45.06
N PRO A 239 2.72 25.11 -46.04
CA PRO A 239 1.67 24.11 -45.80
C PRO A 239 2.18 22.84 -45.14
N SER A 240 3.44 22.48 -45.39
CA SER A 240 4.09 21.33 -44.76
C SER A 240 5.58 21.56 -44.59
N ALA A 241 6.08 21.28 -43.38
CA ALA A 241 7.50 21.24 -43.07
C ALA A 241 7.81 19.99 -42.26
N ARG A 242 8.84 19.26 -42.62
CA ARG A 242 9.28 18.04 -41.91
C ARG A 242 10.69 18.22 -41.39
N LEU A 243 10.82 18.09 -40.07
CA LEU A 243 12.10 18.04 -39.35
C LEU A 243 12.42 16.61 -38.98
N GLN A 244 13.51 16.09 -39.42
CA GLN A 244 14.05 14.79 -39.00
C GLN A 244 15.41 15.02 -38.36
N ALA A 245 15.60 14.41 -37.19
CA ALA A 245 16.87 14.45 -36.47
C ALA A 245 17.22 13.07 -35.93
N SER A 246 18.49 12.76 -35.98
CA SER A 246 19.05 11.57 -35.34
C SER A 246 20.41 11.91 -34.72
N ALA A 247 20.81 11.19 -33.70
CA ALA A 247 22.13 11.36 -33.10
C ALA A 247 22.71 9.98 -32.73
N ALA A 248 24.02 9.91 -32.53
CA ALA A 248 24.65 8.71 -31.99
C ALA A 248 24.28 8.52 -30.52
N SER A 249 24.27 9.62 -29.77
CA SER A 249 23.83 9.59 -28.37
C SER A 249 23.25 10.91 -27.90
N LEU A 250 22.32 10.83 -26.93
CA LEU A 250 21.77 11.95 -26.16
C LEU A 250 21.95 11.64 -24.66
N SER A 251 22.57 12.54 -23.93
CA SER A 251 22.69 12.48 -22.47
C SER A 251 21.91 13.65 -21.88
N ALA A 252 20.96 13.35 -20.99
CA ALA A 252 20.13 14.32 -20.26
C ALA A 252 19.81 13.76 -18.89
N GLY A 253 20.81 13.60 -18.02
CA GLY A 253 20.71 12.87 -16.76
C GLY A 253 20.61 11.34 -16.94
N GLN A 254 20.16 10.87 -18.10
CA GLN A 254 20.13 9.50 -18.59
C GLN A 254 20.75 9.47 -19.99
N ALA A 255 21.54 8.44 -20.31
CA ALA A 255 22.10 8.24 -21.64
C ALA A 255 21.11 7.46 -22.53
N PHE A 256 20.86 7.97 -23.72
CA PHE A 256 20.09 7.33 -24.77
C PHE A 256 21.00 7.14 -25.99
N THR A 257 20.89 5.99 -26.62
CA THR A 257 21.58 5.66 -27.86
C THR A 257 20.63 5.75 -29.05
N ALA A 258 21.18 6.11 -30.20
CA ALA A 258 20.48 6.23 -31.45
C ALA A 258 19.13 6.97 -31.38
N PRO A 259 19.03 8.13 -30.69
CA PRO A 259 17.79 8.89 -30.67
C PRO A 259 17.41 9.38 -32.05
N LYS A 260 16.13 9.24 -32.37
CA LYS A 260 15.52 9.72 -33.61
C LYS A 260 14.33 10.61 -33.30
N LEU A 261 14.16 11.68 -34.04
CA LEU A 261 13.04 12.61 -33.97
C LEU A 261 12.52 12.87 -35.36
N ASP A 262 11.22 12.77 -35.56
CA ASP A 262 10.53 13.14 -36.78
C ASP A 262 9.36 14.06 -36.42
N VAL A 263 9.38 15.29 -36.91
CA VAL A 263 8.34 16.28 -36.67
C VAL A 263 7.79 16.72 -38.02
N LEU A 264 6.52 16.52 -38.23
CA LEU A 264 5.77 17.08 -39.35
C LEU A 264 4.97 18.28 -38.83
N ALA A 265 5.26 19.44 -39.37
CA ALA A 265 4.50 20.64 -39.12
C ALA A 265 3.58 20.89 -40.32
N GLY A 266 2.27 20.94 -40.05
CA GLY A 266 1.25 21.38 -40.99
C GLY A 266 0.87 22.83 -40.75
N ASP A 267 0.40 23.52 -41.82
CA ASP A 267 -0.13 24.88 -41.74
C ASP A 267 0.78 25.88 -40.98
N LEU A 268 2.09 25.72 -41.19
CA LEU A 268 3.09 26.62 -40.59
C LEU A 268 2.89 28.04 -41.12
N SER A 269 2.61 28.95 -40.21
CA SER A 269 2.50 30.38 -40.52
C SER A 269 3.19 31.22 -39.49
N ALA A 270 3.88 32.27 -39.89
CA ALA A 270 4.45 33.26 -39.00
C ALA A 270 4.37 34.65 -39.64
N VAL A 271 3.93 35.63 -38.89
CA VAL A 271 3.89 37.04 -39.23
C VAL A 271 4.73 37.78 -38.22
N VAL A 272 5.74 38.45 -38.73
CA VAL A 272 6.68 39.24 -37.95
C VAL A 272 6.50 40.70 -38.30
N GLY A 273 5.97 41.50 -37.39
CA GLY A 273 5.75 42.93 -37.49
C GLY A 273 6.05 43.60 -36.16
N ARG A 274 5.21 44.55 -35.70
CA ARG A 274 5.29 45.08 -34.36
C ARG A 274 5.00 44.02 -33.29
N GLU A 275 4.13 43.07 -33.63
CA GLU A 275 3.87 41.86 -32.86
C GLU A 275 4.19 40.63 -33.73
N ILE A 276 4.61 39.56 -33.06
CA ILE A 276 4.86 38.27 -33.72
C ILE A 276 3.63 37.40 -33.55
N SER A 277 3.12 36.85 -34.65
CA SER A 277 2.15 35.76 -34.60
C SER A 277 2.68 34.56 -35.37
N ALA A 278 2.59 33.38 -34.81
CA ALA A 278 3.02 32.14 -35.47
C ALA A 278 2.08 30.99 -35.03
N GLY A 279 1.88 30.03 -35.93
CA GLY A 279 1.07 28.85 -35.66
C GLY A 279 1.54 27.67 -36.49
N ALA A 280 1.41 26.47 -35.90
CA ALA A 280 1.66 25.22 -36.62
C ALA A 280 0.89 24.07 -35.96
N ASP A 281 0.43 23.13 -36.78
CA ASP A 281 -0.02 21.80 -36.36
C ASP A 281 1.16 20.82 -36.43
N LEU A 282 1.53 20.27 -35.30
CA LEU A 282 2.71 19.43 -35.17
C LEU A 282 2.30 17.96 -35.01
N THR A 283 2.90 17.08 -35.77
CA THR A 283 2.88 15.63 -35.55
C THR A 283 4.29 15.18 -35.25
N VAL A 284 4.51 14.67 -34.07
CA VAL A 284 5.85 14.32 -33.53
C VAL A 284 5.94 12.83 -33.28
N SER A 285 6.99 12.22 -33.80
CA SER A 285 7.40 10.88 -33.41
C SER A 285 8.88 10.88 -32.98
N ALA A 286 9.18 10.21 -31.91
CA ALA A 286 10.54 10.07 -31.41
C ALA A 286 10.80 8.63 -30.94
N SER A 287 12.05 8.20 -31.10
CA SER A 287 12.49 6.91 -30.58
C SER A 287 13.92 6.99 -30.07
N ALA A 288 14.23 6.22 -29.04
CA ALA A 288 15.58 6.10 -28.49
C ALA A 288 15.72 4.79 -27.71
N ASP A 289 16.94 4.27 -27.65
CA ASP A 289 17.31 3.16 -26.78
C ASP A 289 18.07 3.73 -25.59
N ALA A 290 17.64 3.39 -24.38
CA ALA A 290 18.40 3.74 -23.18
C ALA A 290 19.48 2.69 -22.95
N ASP A 291 20.75 3.12 -22.92
CA ASP A 291 21.83 2.27 -22.41
C ASP A 291 21.72 2.19 -20.88
N SER A 292 21.66 0.96 -20.39
CA SER A 292 21.72 0.66 -18.95
C SER A 292 23.02 1.23 -18.32
N PRO A 293 22.97 1.73 -17.08
CA PRO A 293 21.88 1.63 -16.13
C PRO A 293 21.14 2.95 -15.96
N VAL A 294 19.82 2.85 -15.88
CA VAL A 294 18.97 3.89 -15.35
C VAL A 294 19.63 4.55 -14.15
N ASN A 295 19.71 5.85 -14.21
CA ASN A 295 20.28 6.77 -13.26
C ASN A 295 20.70 6.13 -11.93
N LYS A 296 21.98 6.14 -11.61
CA LYS A 296 22.55 5.57 -10.37
C LYS A 296 21.78 5.98 -9.12
N LYS A 297 21.16 7.17 -9.11
CA LYS A 297 20.28 7.65 -8.05
C LYS A 297 19.01 6.79 -7.92
N LEU A 298 18.33 6.48 -9.02
CA LEU A 298 17.14 5.62 -8.99
C LEU A 298 17.49 4.17 -8.59
N ALA A 299 18.64 3.66 -9.04
CA ALA A 299 19.12 2.34 -8.66
C ALA A 299 19.49 2.26 -7.17
N ALA A 300 19.99 3.34 -6.59
CA ALA A 300 20.24 3.44 -5.16
C ALA A 300 18.97 3.59 -4.33
N MET A 301 17.92 4.22 -4.91
CA MET A 301 16.63 4.38 -4.26
C MET A 301 15.83 3.06 -4.21
N ASP A 302 15.66 2.41 -5.36
CA ASP A 302 14.93 1.16 -5.47
C ASP A 302 15.45 0.33 -6.67
N PRO A 303 16.24 -0.72 -6.41
CA PRO A 303 16.81 -1.55 -7.48
C PRO A 303 15.76 -2.33 -8.28
N VAL A 304 14.55 -2.57 -7.75
CA VAL A 304 13.47 -3.26 -8.47
C VAL A 304 12.78 -2.29 -9.42
N LEU A 305 12.39 -1.12 -8.94
CA LEU A 305 11.82 -0.06 -9.75
C LEU A 305 12.83 0.41 -10.82
N ALA A 306 14.10 0.57 -10.45
CA ALA A 306 15.17 0.94 -11.37
C ALA A 306 15.29 -0.04 -12.54
N ARG A 307 15.24 -1.35 -12.27
CA ARG A 307 15.26 -2.38 -13.32
C ARG A 307 14.02 -2.34 -14.20
N ALA A 308 12.83 -2.13 -13.60
CA ALA A 308 11.58 -2.00 -14.35
C ALA A 308 11.60 -0.77 -15.26
N VAL A 309 12.07 0.38 -14.77
CA VAL A 309 12.23 1.60 -15.56
C VAL A 309 13.27 1.39 -16.66
N ALA A 310 14.44 0.79 -16.39
CA ALA A 310 15.45 0.49 -17.40
C ALA A 310 14.89 -0.38 -18.53
N ALA A 311 14.19 -1.46 -18.17
CA ALA A 311 13.57 -2.35 -19.14
C ALA A 311 12.52 -1.66 -20.01
N ASN A 312 11.81 -0.65 -19.49
CA ASN A 312 10.80 0.10 -20.21
C ASN A 312 11.38 1.29 -21.01
N LEU A 313 12.53 1.82 -20.63
CA LEU A 313 13.23 2.85 -21.41
C LEU A 313 14.01 2.27 -22.59
N SER A 314 14.31 0.97 -22.62
CA SER A 314 14.86 0.33 -23.81
C SER A 314 13.82 0.37 -24.95
N ARG A 315 14.23 0.77 -26.13
CA ARG A 315 13.38 1.00 -27.32
C ARG A 315 12.17 1.90 -27.02
N LEU A 316 12.43 3.00 -26.34
CA LEU A 316 11.40 4.00 -26.08
C LEU A 316 10.91 4.63 -27.39
N THR A 317 9.61 4.65 -27.59
CA THR A 317 8.95 5.37 -28.69
C THR A 317 7.95 6.35 -28.12
N LEU A 318 7.92 7.56 -28.69
CA LEU A 318 6.97 8.62 -28.32
C LEU A 318 6.26 9.09 -29.60
N ALA A 319 4.97 9.33 -29.55
CA ALA A 319 4.21 9.92 -30.64
C ALA A 319 3.10 10.82 -30.08
N PHE A 320 2.90 11.98 -30.72
CA PHE A 320 1.78 12.87 -30.38
C PHE A 320 1.52 13.85 -31.55
N SER A 321 0.34 14.47 -31.55
CA SER A 321 0.07 15.66 -32.36
C SER A 321 -0.37 16.80 -31.47
N ALA A 322 0.03 18.01 -31.85
CA ALA A 322 -0.24 19.21 -31.06
C ALA A 322 -0.39 20.44 -31.97
N ARG A 323 -1.16 21.41 -31.53
CA ARG A 323 -1.21 22.75 -32.11
C ARG A 323 -0.44 23.71 -31.22
N ALA A 324 0.47 24.44 -31.78
CA ALA A 324 1.25 25.51 -31.15
C ALA A 324 0.92 26.85 -31.80
N GLU A 325 0.63 27.87 -31.02
CA GLU A 325 0.34 29.22 -31.48
C GLU A 325 1.04 30.26 -30.60
N GLN A 326 1.54 31.31 -31.26
CA GLN A 326 2.09 32.50 -30.65
C GLN A 326 1.31 33.69 -31.17
N ARG A 327 0.80 34.56 -30.30
CA ARG A 327 0.13 35.82 -30.69
C ARG A 327 0.64 36.94 -29.80
N GLY A 328 1.50 37.80 -30.33
CA GLY A 328 2.22 38.76 -29.50
C GLY A 328 3.03 38.07 -28.43
N ALA A 329 2.79 38.45 -27.19
CA ALA A 329 3.39 37.81 -26.00
C ALA A 329 2.72 36.49 -25.61
N GLN A 330 1.50 36.19 -26.09
CA GLN A 330 0.74 35.02 -25.71
C GLN A 330 1.18 33.77 -26.50
N THR A 331 1.47 32.70 -25.78
CA THR A 331 1.79 31.38 -26.35
C THR A 331 0.74 30.39 -25.93
N SER A 332 0.29 29.55 -26.84
CA SER A 332 -0.57 28.41 -26.52
C SER A 332 -0.05 27.12 -27.13
N PHE A 333 -0.23 26.03 -26.41
CA PHE A 333 0.11 24.68 -26.84
C PHE A 333 -0.99 23.73 -26.39
N ALA A 334 -1.50 22.91 -27.30
CA ALA A 334 -2.50 21.92 -26.98
C ALA A 334 -2.29 20.65 -27.81
N LEU A 335 -2.37 19.48 -27.17
CA LEU A 335 -2.42 18.20 -27.86
C LEU A 335 -3.71 18.11 -28.71
N THR A 336 -3.57 17.75 -29.96
CA THR A 336 -4.67 17.42 -30.88
C THR A 336 -4.88 15.91 -31.01
N ALA A 337 -3.81 15.12 -30.72
CA ALA A 337 -3.87 13.69 -30.50
C ALA A 337 -3.07 13.32 -29.26
N PRO A 338 -3.49 12.28 -28.50
CA PRO A 338 -2.80 11.88 -27.28
C PRO A 338 -1.30 11.62 -27.48
N LEU A 339 -0.47 12.12 -26.56
CA LEU A 339 0.91 11.67 -26.48
C LEU A 339 0.93 10.23 -25.98
N THR A 340 1.52 9.35 -26.77
CA THR A 340 1.73 7.94 -26.44
C THR A 340 3.21 7.64 -26.38
N GLY A 341 3.65 7.08 -25.25
CA GLY A 341 4.99 6.53 -25.06
C GLY A 341 4.93 5.02 -24.87
N ARG A 342 5.81 4.28 -25.51
CA ARG A 342 5.89 2.81 -25.34
C ARG A 342 7.34 2.39 -25.15
N GLY A 343 7.55 1.47 -24.20
CA GLY A 343 8.83 0.83 -23.92
C GLY A 343 8.83 -0.65 -24.31
N ALA A 344 10.02 -1.25 -24.40
CA ALA A 344 10.19 -2.64 -24.83
C ALA A 344 9.49 -3.66 -23.94
N SER A 345 9.37 -3.40 -22.64
CA SER A 345 8.76 -4.30 -21.66
C SER A 345 7.26 -4.13 -21.51
N GLY A 346 6.59 -3.44 -22.45
CA GLY A 346 5.15 -3.16 -22.36
C GLY A 346 4.80 -1.94 -21.52
N GLY A 347 5.80 -1.12 -21.11
CA GLY A 347 5.54 0.19 -20.49
C GLY A 347 4.81 1.10 -21.45
N ALA A 348 3.75 1.74 -20.95
CA ALA A 348 2.92 2.67 -21.70
C ALA A 348 2.74 3.97 -20.90
N LEU A 349 3.11 5.08 -21.52
CA LEU A 349 2.77 6.44 -21.08
C LEU A 349 1.72 6.99 -22.03
N THR A 350 0.60 7.47 -21.51
CA THR A 350 -0.41 8.15 -22.31
C THR A 350 -0.74 9.49 -21.69
N VAL A 351 -0.66 10.55 -22.48
CA VAL A 351 -1.07 11.91 -22.10
C VAL A 351 -2.19 12.34 -23.06
N PRO A 352 -3.45 12.06 -22.70
CA PRO A 352 -4.57 12.43 -23.56
C PRO A 352 -4.84 13.94 -23.61
N VAL A 353 -4.48 14.64 -22.54
CA VAL A 353 -4.67 16.08 -22.44
C VAL A 353 -3.38 16.72 -21.94
N LEU A 354 -2.87 17.64 -22.71
CA LEU A 354 -1.91 18.65 -22.30
C LEU A 354 -2.25 19.94 -23.05
N LYS A 355 -2.68 20.94 -22.31
CA LYS A 355 -2.95 22.26 -22.83
C LYS A 355 -2.35 23.32 -21.93
N MET A 356 -1.67 24.27 -22.51
CA MET A 356 -1.01 25.36 -21.83
C MET A 356 -1.26 26.66 -22.63
N SER A 357 -1.52 27.74 -21.96
CA SER A 357 -1.66 29.06 -22.58
C SER A 357 -1.24 30.16 -21.62
N GLY A 358 -0.62 31.20 -22.13
CA GLY A 358 -0.17 32.33 -21.36
C GLY A 358 1.05 33.01 -21.94
N VAL A 359 1.67 33.86 -21.17
CA VAL A 359 2.96 34.48 -21.54
C VAL A 359 4.09 33.53 -21.10
N PRO A 360 5.15 33.34 -21.86
CA PRO A 360 6.32 32.58 -21.45
C PRO A 360 6.80 33.02 -20.05
N GLY A 361 6.86 32.08 -19.13
CA GLY A 361 7.12 32.33 -17.70
C GLY A 361 5.88 32.53 -16.82
N ASN A 362 4.66 32.59 -17.41
CA ASN A 362 3.39 32.55 -16.67
C ASN A 362 2.30 31.92 -17.54
N MET A 363 2.23 30.61 -17.54
CA MET A 363 1.30 29.82 -18.35
C MET A 363 0.30 29.07 -17.45
N ASN A 364 -0.94 29.01 -17.93
CA ASN A 364 -2.00 28.25 -17.28
C ASN A 364 -2.42 27.07 -18.17
N GLY A 365 -2.90 26.00 -17.58
CA GLY A 365 -3.28 24.84 -18.37
C GLY A 365 -3.89 23.68 -17.63
N ALA A 366 -3.85 22.52 -18.27
CA ALA A 366 -4.28 21.25 -17.70
C ALA A 366 -3.44 20.10 -18.30
N LEU A 367 -3.24 19.07 -17.49
CA LEU A 367 -2.54 17.85 -17.88
C LEU A 367 -3.33 16.63 -17.39
N GLN A 368 -3.48 15.64 -18.28
CA GLN A 368 -3.88 14.28 -17.87
C GLN A 368 -2.80 13.33 -18.38
N ALA A 369 -2.35 12.44 -17.51
CA ALA A 369 -1.33 11.46 -17.84
C ALA A 369 -1.65 10.11 -17.19
N SER A 370 -1.28 9.03 -17.83
CA SER A 370 -1.30 7.69 -17.28
C SER A 370 -0.02 6.95 -17.62
N LEU A 371 0.49 6.23 -16.64
CA LEU A 371 1.66 5.36 -16.77
C LEU A 371 1.28 3.95 -16.34
N SER A 372 1.66 2.95 -17.12
CA SER A 372 1.49 1.53 -16.80
C SER A 372 2.62 0.72 -17.41
N GLY A 373 2.82 -0.51 -16.94
CA GLY A 373 3.80 -1.40 -17.54
C GLY A 373 4.26 -2.51 -16.59
N ASN A 374 4.93 -3.49 -17.14
CA ASN A 374 5.43 -4.61 -16.35
C ASN A 374 6.49 -4.12 -15.33
N GLY A 375 6.22 -4.34 -14.05
CA GLY A 375 7.06 -3.89 -12.94
C GLY A 375 6.97 -2.39 -12.61
N LEU A 376 6.22 -1.60 -13.39
CA LEU A 376 5.92 -0.19 -13.10
C LEU A 376 4.60 -0.07 -12.32
N PRO A 377 4.42 1.00 -11.53
CA PRO A 377 3.11 1.31 -10.98
C PRO A 377 2.14 1.76 -12.09
N ASP A 378 0.88 1.35 -11.98
CA ASP A 378 -0.20 1.94 -12.79
C ASP A 378 -0.61 3.27 -12.16
N VAL A 379 -0.27 4.38 -12.79
CA VAL A 379 -0.54 5.73 -12.28
C VAL A 379 -1.42 6.49 -13.26
N LYS A 380 -2.44 7.15 -12.74
CA LYS A 380 -3.23 8.16 -13.44
C LYS A 380 -3.11 9.47 -12.69
N LEU A 381 -2.72 10.51 -13.40
CA LEU A 381 -2.56 11.86 -12.89
C LEU A 381 -3.43 12.81 -13.72
N THR A 382 -4.22 13.60 -13.05
CA THR A 382 -4.93 14.74 -13.66
C THR A 382 -4.52 16.00 -12.90
N LEU A 383 -4.00 16.99 -13.63
CA LEU A 383 -3.71 18.32 -13.09
C LEU A 383 -4.67 19.31 -13.74
N GLY A 384 -5.54 19.88 -12.92
CA GLY A 384 -6.39 21.01 -13.27
C GLY A 384 -5.79 22.32 -12.75
N ASN A 385 -6.25 23.44 -13.28
CA ASN A 385 -5.78 24.78 -12.87
C ASN A 385 -4.24 24.85 -12.79
N LEU A 386 -3.60 24.22 -13.76
CA LEU A 386 -2.16 24.13 -13.82
C LEU A 386 -1.58 25.52 -14.09
N VAL A 387 -0.70 25.99 -13.23
CA VAL A 387 0.05 27.24 -13.38
C VAL A 387 1.53 26.88 -13.46
N LEU A 388 2.19 27.34 -14.49
CA LEU A 388 3.63 27.25 -14.69
C LEU A 388 4.18 28.68 -14.75
N ASP A 389 4.90 29.08 -13.72
CA ASP A 389 5.51 30.40 -13.61
C ASP A 389 7.04 30.29 -13.37
N GLY A 390 7.68 31.44 -13.18
CA GLY A 390 9.14 31.48 -12.93
C GLY A 390 9.57 30.78 -11.65
N THR A 391 8.67 30.45 -10.75
CA THR A 391 8.92 29.75 -9.47
C THR A 391 8.73 28.23 -9.59
N GLY A 392 7.95 27.77 -10.57
CA GLY A 392 7.71 26.35 -10.79
C GLY A 392 6.32 26.04 -11.34
N LEU A 393 5.84 24.86 -11.05
CA LEU A 393 4.55 24.33 -11.48
C LEU A 393 3.65 24.09 -10.26
N ARG A 394 2.40 24.52 -10.34
CA ARG A 394 1.37 24.28 -9.33
C ARG A 394 0.05 23.92 -10.00
N GLY A 395 -0.70 22.99 -9.42
CA GLY A 395 -2.03 22.64 -9.94
C GLY A 395 -2.83 21.75 -8.99
N ASP A 396 -4.14 21.69 -9.25
CA ASP A 396 -5.05 20.78 -8.55
C ASP A 396 -4.83 19.37 -9.11
N ALA A 397 -4.34 18.47 -8.26
CA ALA A 397 -3.96 17.13 -8.65
C ALA A 397 -5.00 16.09 -8.21
N ALA A 398 -5.42 15.24 -9.13
CA ALA A 398 -6.09 13.97 -8.84
C ALA A 398 -5.15 12.83 -9.23
N ILE A 399 -4.77 12.03 -8.26
CA ILE A 399 -3.80 10.94 -8.39
C ILE A 399 -4.50 9.62 -8.08
N SER A 400 -4.40 8.67 -8.99
CA SER A 400 -4.77 7.27 -8.77
C SER A 400 -3.58 6.39 -9.11
N ALA A 401 -3.09 5.64 -8.13
CA ALA A 401 -1.95 4.75 -8.32
C ALA A 401 -2.27 3.33 -7.84
N ARG A 402 -1.81 2.32 -8.60
CA ARG A 402 -1.82 0.90 -8.22
C ARG A 402 -0.41 0.36 -8.40
N PHE A 403 0.08 -0.36 -7.38
CA PHE A 403 1.45 -0.87 -7.42
C PHE A 403 1.63 -2.08 -6.51
N ASN A 404 2.70 -2.82 -6.80
CA ASN A 404 3.25 -3.80 -5.89
C ASN A 404 4.61 -3.27 -5.43
N TYR A 405 4.84 -3.23 -4.13
CA TYR A 405 6.10 -2.74 -3.60
C TYR A 405 6.52 -3.52 -2.36
N ALA A 406 7.74 -4.05 -2.37
CA ALA A 406 8.30 -4.86 -1.29
C ALA A 406 7.32 -5.97 -0.83
N MET A 407 6.76 -5.84 0.36
CA MET A 407 5.80 -6.78 0.94
C MET A 407 4.33 -6.43 0.66
N MET A 408 4.06 -5.29 0.02
CA MET A 408 2.71 -4.84 -0.35
C MET A 408 2.31 -5.41 -1.70
N ARG A 409 1.16 -6.07 -1.78
CA ARG A 409 0.57 -6.62 -3.00
C ARG A 409 -0.76 -5.95 -3.28
N GLY A 410 -0.96 -5.52 -4.52
CA GLY A 410 -2.19 -4.86 -4.95
C GLY A 410 -2.48 -3.58 -4.15
N ALA A 411 -1.45 -2.81 -3.81
CA ALA A 411 -1.63 -1.51 -3.19
C ALA A 411 -2.27 -0.52 -4.16
N SER A 412 -3.25 0.25 -3.70
CA SER A 412 -3.79 1.37 -4.44
C SER A 412 -4.00 2.59 -3.57
N ILE A 413 -3.85 3.76 -4.17
CA ILE A 413 -4.12 5.05 -3.54
C ILE A 413 -4.87 5.94 -4.52
N ASN A 414 -5.91 6.62 -4.03
CA ASN A 414 -6.63 7.67 -4.75
C ASN A 414 -6.64 8.93 -3.87
N ALA A 415 -6.04 9.98 -4.37
CA ALA A 415 -5.87 11.24 -3.64
C ALA A 415 -6.17 12.45 -4.53
N ASN A 416 -6.82 13.45 -3.97
CA ASN A 416 -7.02 14.75 -4.58
C ASN A 416 -6.36 15.81 -3.70
N GLY A 417 -5.71 16.79 -4.32
CA GLY A 417 -5.00 17.82 -3.57
C GLY A 417 -4.30 18.82 -4.46
N VAL A 418 -3.41 19.58 -3.90
CA VAL A 418 -2.58 20.54 -4.63
C VAL A 418 -1.16 19.99 -4.74
N LEU A 419 -0.67 19.89 -5.97
CA LEU A 419 0.71 19.55 -6.30
C LEU A 419 1.48 20.82 -6.63
N SER A 420 2.67 20.99 -6.05
CA SER A 420 3.59 22.06 -6.39
C SER A 420 4.99 21.51 -6.62
N LEU A 421 5.66 21.96 -7.67
CA LEU A 421 7.01 21.60 -8.05
C LEU A 421 7.81 22.90 -8.23
N SER A 422 8.94 23.07 -7.55
CA SER A 422 9.80 24.23 -7.67
C SER A 422 11.27 23.80 -7.64
N GLY A 423 11.91 23.75 -8.80
CA GLY A 423 13.22 23.17 -8.97
C GLY A 423 13.23 21.69 -8.58
N ALA A 424 14.07 21.35 -7.59
CA ALA A 424 14.12 19.98 -7.02
C ALA A 424 13.10 19.75 -5.89
N ARG A 425 12.40 20.79 -5.45
CA ARG A 425 11.42 20.71 -4.35
C ARG A 425 10.04 20.35 -4.87
N TYR A 426 9.37 19.43 -4.19
CA TYR A 426 8.00 19.03 -4.50
C TYR A 426 7.16 18.97 -3.24
N THR A 427 5.88 19.35 -3.38
CA THR A 427 4.91 19.22 -2.29
C THR A 427 3.57 18.75 -2.85
N PHE A 428 2.93 17.85 -2.13
CA PHE A 428 1.54 17.47 -2.35
C PHE A 428 0.79 17.60 -1.05
N GLN A 429 -0.31 18.33 -1.06
CA GLN A 429 -1.22 18.49 0.09
C GLN A 429 -2.60 18.01 -0.32
N SER A 430 -3.11 16.98 0.35
CA SER A 430 -4.46 16.47 0.06
C SER A 430 -5.54 17.48 0.46
N ALA A 431 -6.52 17.67 -0.43
CA ALA A 431 -7.70 18.51 -0.17
C ALA A 431 -8.80 17.71 0.56
N SER A 432 -8.82 16.40 0.39
CA SER A 432 -9.74 15.47 1.03
C SER A 432 -8.99 14.22 1.50
N CYS A 433 -9.66 13.35 2.24
CA CYS A 433 -9.04 12.08 2.64
C CYS A 433 -8.72 11.21 1.40
N ALA A 434 -7.47 10.81 1.26
CA ALA A 434 -7.05 9.87 0.23
C ALA A 434 -7.50 8.45 0.60
N ARG A 435 -8.15 7.74 -0.34
CA ARG A 435 -8.51 6.34 -0.15
C ARG A 435 -7.30 5.47 -0.45
N ALA A 436 -6.92 4.62 0.50
CA ALA A 436 -5.86 3.62 0.35
C ALA A 436 -6.43 2.21 0.49
N THR A 437 -5.97 1.28 -0.35
CA THR A 437 -6.28 -0.15 -0.23
C THR A 437 -5.03 -0.99 -0.46
N LEU A 438 -5.02 -2.19 0.11
CA LEU A 438 -3.94 -3.14 -0.03
C LEU A 438 -4.53 -4.55 -0.06
N ALA A 439 -4.35 -5.27 -1.17
CA ALA A 439 -4.90 -6.62 -1.30
C ALA A 439 -4.24 -7.60 -0.34
N ALA A 440 -2.92 -7.54 -0.19
CA ALA A 440 -2.22 -8.35 0.81
C ALA A 440 -0.92 -7.69 1.29
N PHE A 441 -0.64 -7.86 2.58
CA PHE A 441 0.64 -7.58 3.20
C PHE A 441 1.36 -8.89 3.47
N ARG A 442 2.47 -9.12 2.75
CA ARG A 442 3.22 -10.38 2.74
C ARG A 442 4.69 -10.14 3.09
N PRO A 443 5.04 -10.10 4.36
CA PRO A 443 6.43 -9.93 4.78
C PRO A 443 7.29 -11.19 4.65
N GLY A 444 6.68 -12.34 4.39
CA GLY A 444 7.31 -13.65 4.22
C GLY A 444 6.61 -14.51 3.17
N ALA A 445 6.50 -15.81 3.40
CA ALA A 445 5.83 -16.75 2.51
C ALA A 445 4.31 -16.60 2.54
N SER A 446 3.74 -16.19 3.68
CA SER A 446 2.31 -16.07 3.93
C SER A 446 1.85 -14.62 4.06
N ASP A 447 0.61 -14.37 3.69
CA ASP A 447 -0.02 -13.08 3.94
C ASP A 447 -0.25 -12.91 5.45
N MET A 448 0.18 -11.80 6.03
CA MET A 448 -0.12 -11.44 7.42
C MET A 448 -1.41 -10.63 7.55
N ALA A 449 -1.71 -9.84 6.51
CA ALA A 449 -2.95 -9.09 6.42
C ALA A 449 -3.48 -9.12 4.99
N LYS A 450 -4.81 -9.12 4.82
CA LYS A 450 -5.52 -9.10 3.53
C LYS A 450 -6.61 -8.04 3.52
N ASP A 451 -6.96 -7.60 2.31
CA ASP A 451 -8.07 -6.67 2.06
C ASP A 451 -8.03 -5.43 2.96
N ALA A 452 -6.81 -4.93 3.21
CA ALA A 452 -6.66 -3.72 3.99
C ALA A 452 -7.21 -2.51 3.22
N ARG A 453 -7.96 -1.66 3.92
CA ARG A 453 -8.59 -0.46 3.38
C ARG A 453 -8.65 0.61 4.46
N GLY A 454 -8.58 1.85 4.03
CA GLY A 454 -8.68 3.00 4.93
C GLY A 454 -8.57 4.32 4.19
N ASN A 455 -8.73 5.39 4.92
CA ASN A 455 -8.59 6.74 4.41
C ASN A 455 -7.40 7.43 5.11
N ILE A 456 -6.63 8.20 4.36
CA ILE A 456 -5.54 9.02 4.89
C ILE A 456 -5.97 10.47 4.72
N CYS A 457 -6.30 11.13 5.82
CA CYS A 457 -6.76 12.51 5.84
C CYS A 457 -5.61 13.46 6.15
N GLY A 458 -5.64 14.67 5.58
CA GLY A 458 -4.56 15.64 5.74
C GLY A 458 -3.20 15.13 5.24
N ALA A 459 -3.21 14.24 4.22
CA ALA A 459 -2.00 13.69 3.66
C ALA A 459 -1.12 14.79 3.07
N ARG A 460 0.11 14.88 3.53
CA ARG A 460 1.13 15.81 3.05
C ARG A 460 2.40 15.06 2.71
N LEU A 461 2.82 15.21 1.46
CA LEU A 461 4.12 14.75 0.98
C LEU A 461 4.92 15.98 0.59
N GLU A 462 6.10 16.12 1.11
CA GLU A 462 7.04 17.17 0.75
C GLU A 462 8.45 16.57 0.61
N GLY A 463 9.24 17.13 -0.28
CA GLY A 463 10.60 16.67 -0.47
C GLY A 463 11.43 17.59 -1.34
N GLU A 464 12.72 17.30 -1.37
CA GLU A 464 13.70 17.98 -2.20
C GLU A 464 14.73 16.97 -2.73
N GLY A 465 14.76 16.81 -4.04
CA GLY A 465 15.58 15.77 -4.68
C GLY A 465 15.14 14.37 -4.26
N ALA A 466 16.03 13.63 -3.56
CA ALA A 466 15.74 12.30 -3.05
C ALA A 466 15.20 12.28 -1.61
N ALA A 467 15.31 13.38 -0.88
CA ALA A 467 14.78 13.47 0.48
C ALA A 467 13.28 13.74 0.46
N TRP A 468 12.54 13.05 1.30
CA TRP A 468 11.08 13.19 1.37
C TRP A 468 10.54 13.01 2.78
N LYS A 469 9.41 13.62 3.05
CA LYS A 469 8.64 13.50 4.28
C LYS A 469 7.16 13.34 3.95
N PHE A 470 6.52 12.37 4.58
CA PHE A 470 5.10 12.10 4.45
C PHE A 470 4.44 12.14 5.83
N THR A 471 3.33 12.85 5.95
CA THR A 471 2.49 12.87 7.15
C THR A 471 1.02 12.72 6.79
N GLY A 472 0.22 12.14 7.72
CA GLY A 472 -1.21 11.99 7.51
C GLY A 472 -1.92 11.35 8.69
N GLN A 473 -3.24 11.37 8.67
CA GLN A 473 -4.10 10.72 9.65
C GLN A 473 -4.85 9.56 8.99
N ALA A 474 -4.60 8.35 9.44
CA ALA A 474 -5.35 7.17 9.03
C ALA A 474 -6.71 7.14 9.75
N ARG A 475 -7.79 6.85 9.01
CA ARG A 475 -9.15 6.74 9.53
C ARG A 475 -9.90 5.59 8.88
N GLY A 476 -10.67 4.85 9.70
CA GLY A 476 -11.49 3.74 9.23
C GLY A 476 -10.67 2.62 8.63
N VAL A 477 -9.48 2.37 9.18
CA VAL A 477 -8.62 1.27 8.70
C VAL A 477 -9.25 -0.05 9.08
N GLY A 478 -9.45 -0.90 8.09
CA GLY A 478 -9.91 -2.27 8.24
C GLY A 478 -9.01 -3.24 7.49
N SER A 479 -8.82 -4.45 8.01
CA SER A 479 -8.02 -5.49 7.38
C SER A 479 -8.31 -6.86 7.99
N GLN A 480 -8.20 -7.91 7.19
CA GLN A 480 -8.19 -9.28 7.68
C GLN A 480 -6.79 -9.64 8.16
N LEU A 481 -6.64 -9.94 9.44
CA LEU A 481 -5.40 -10.42 10.04
C LEU A 481 -5.36 -11.95 9.96
N THR A 482 -4.50 -12.49 9.10
CA THR A 482 -4.51 -13.93 8.79
C THR A 482 -3.90 -14.78 9.89
N LEU A 483 -2.90 -14.22 10.59
CA LEU A 483 -2.15 -14.94 11.64
C LEU A 483 -3.04 -15.45 12.77
N GLY A 484 -4.09 -14.72 13.12
CA GLY A 484 -5.05 -15.09 14.16
C GLY A 484 -6.45 -15.35 13.64
N ASN A 485 -6.70 -15.34 12.32
CA ASN A 485 -8.04 -15.29 11.75
C ASN A 485 -8.91 -14.18 12.36
N ALA A 486 -8.33 -13.01 12.53
CA ALA A 486 -8.98 -11.85 13.12
C ALA A 486 -9.31 -10.77 12.07
N GLN A 487 -10.21 -9.87 12.42
CA GLN A 487 -10.59 -8.70 11.65
C GLN A 487 -10.19 -7.45 12.42
N LEU A 488 -9.42 -6.57 11.77
CA LEU A 488 -9.21 -5.21 12.24
C LEU A 488 -10.28 -4.31 11.65
N GLU A 489 -10.90 -3.48 12.45
CA GLU A 489 -11.93 -2.52 12.03
C GLU A 489 -11.74 -1.18 12.73
N GLN A 490 -12.21 -0.11 12.07
CA GLN A 490 -12.24 1.25 12.60
C GLN A 490 -10.89 1.78 13.08
N GLY A 491 -9.78 1.24 12.53
CA GLY A 491 -8.44 1.70 12.89
C GLY A 491 -8.25 3.19 12.62
N THR A 492 -7.70 3.91 13.60
CA THR A 492 -7.38 5.34 13.51
C THR A 492 -5.99 5.59 14.05
N GLY A 493 -5.29 6.57 13.46
CA GLY A 493 -3.94 6.88 13.92
C GLY A 493 -3.27 7.98 13.09
N THR A 494 -2.06 8.32 13.44
CA THR A 494 -1.22 9.26 12.71
C THR A 494 -0.03 8.55 12.07
N LEU A 495 0.34 9.00 10.89
CA LEU A 495 1.44 8.48 10.09
C LEU A 495 2.48 9.58 9.92
N SER A 496 3.75 9.26 10.16
CA SER A 496 4.88 10.15 9.88
C SER A 496 6.05 9.32 9.38
N PHE A 497 6.43 9.53 8.13
CA PHE A 497 7.54 8.85 7.48
C PHE A 497 8.45 9.88 6.82
N GLU A 498 9.74 9.66 6.87
CA GLU A 498 10.72 10.48 6.16
C GLU A 498 11.90 9.62 5.75
N GLY A 499 12.58 10.04 4.70
CA GLY A 499 13.70 9.28 4.18
C GLY A 499 14.44 9.95 3.04
N VAL A 500 15.47 9.26 2.56
CA VAL A 500 16.22 9.62 1.36
C VAL A 500 16.19 8.43 0.41
N GLY A 501 15.48 8.61 -0.70
CA GLY A 501 15.30 7.51 -1.63
C GLY A 501 14.49 6.37 -1.05
N GLY A 502 15.03 5.15 -1.12
CA GLY A 502 14.42 3.93 -0.57
C GLY A 502 14.77 3.64 0.89
N ASP A 503 15.69 4.39 1.47
CA ASP A 503 16.01 4.29 2.90
C ASP A 503 15.14 5.28 3.66
N PHE A 504 14.22 4.76 4.46
CA PHE A 504 13.25 5.57 5.18
C PHE A 504 12.97 5.00 6.58
N HIS A 505 12.54 5.89 7.44
CA HIS A 505 12.11 5.60 8.78
C HIS A 505 10.79 6.33 9.07
N GLY A 506 10.13 5.97 10.16
CA GLY A 506 8.89 6.63 10.50
C GLY A 506 8.16 5.99 11.64
N THR A 507 7.03 6.60 11.97
CA THR A 507 6.17 6.19 13.07
C THR A 507 4.71 6.12 12.65
N VAL A 508 4.01 5.15 13.21
CA VAL A 508 2.55 5.03 13.14
C VAL A 508 2.04 5.02 14.58
N GLN A 509 1.33 6.06 14.97
CA GLN A 509 0.66 6.11 16.26
C GLN A 509 -0.80 5.68 16.06
N VAL A 510 -1.15 4.49 16.55
CA VAL A 510 -2.51 3.96 16.52
C VAL A 510 -3.26 4.49 17.75
N THR A 511 -4.28 5.29 17.53
CA THR A 511 -5.09 5.86 18.62
C THR A 511 -6.23 4.94 19.02
N ALA A 512 -6.78 4.20 18.08
CA ALA A 512 -7.78 3.16 18.30
C ALA A 512 -7.82 2.19 17.11
N GLY A 513 -8.16 0.94 17.39
CA GLY A 513 -8.47 -0.08 16.39
C GLY A 513 -9.19 -1.23 17.07
N GLN A 514 -10.28 -1.70 16.49
CA GLN A 514 -11.05 -2.84 17.00
C GLN A 514 -10.56 -4.12 16.32
N VAL A 515 -10.23 -5.12 17.13
CA VAL A 515 -9.86 -6.45 16.64
C VAL A 515 -10.94 -7.44 17.06
N SER A 516 -11.52 -8.16 16.10
CA SER A 516 -12.58 -9.15 16.31
C SER A 516 -12.21 -10.50 15.69
N ASP A 517 -12.75 -11.59 16.24
CA ASP A 517 -12.54 -12.94 15.71
C ASP A 517 -13.40 -13.19 14.47
N ARG A 518 -12.83 -13.87 13.47
CA ARG A 518 -13.54 -14.27 12.25
C ARG A 518 -14.03 -15.73 12.26
N LEU A 519 -13.58 -16.53 13.20
CA LEU A 519 -14.00 -17.93 13.31
C LEU A 519 -15.38 -18.03 13.95
N LYS A 520 -16.06 -19.13 13.69
CA LYS A 520 -17.31 -19.52 14.35
C LYS A 520 -17.20 -20.95 14.85
N PRO A 521 -17.47 -21.19 16.14
CA PRO A 521 -17.80 -20.21 17.18
C PRO A 521 -16.65 -19.23 17.43
N ILE A 522 -16.99 -18.00 17.84
CA ILE A 522 -15.99 -16.97 18.15
C ILE A 522 -15.15 -17.36 19.37
N ARG A 523 -13.82 -17.21 19.24
CA ARG A 523 -12.86 -17.58 20.30
C ARG A 523 -12.64 -16.46 21.31
N PHE A 524 -12.70 -15.20 20.86
CA PHE A 524 -12.55 -14.02 21.72
C PHE A 524 -13.51 -12.91 21.28
N LYS A 525 -13.95 -12.11 22.25
CA LYS A 525 -14.78 -10.93 22.00
C LYS A 525 -13.98 -9.80 21.37
N PRO A 526 -14.61 -8.82 20.69
CA PRO A 526 -13.92 -7.66 20.16
C PRO A 526 -13.10 -6.94 21.24
N MET A 527 -11.87 -6.55 20.86
CA MET A 527 -10.93 -5.85 21.70
C MET A 527 -10.51 -4.54 21.03
N LEU A 528 -10.18 -3.53 21.81
CA LEU A 528 -9.62 -2.27 21.32
C LEU A 528 -8.10 -2.29 21.51
N GLY A 529 -7.39 -1.89 20.49
CA GLY A 529 -5.93 -1.72 20.51
C GLY A 529 -5.52 -0.28 20.24
N SER A 530 -4.59 0.23 21.02
CA SER A 530 -3.92 1.50 20.80
C SER A 530 -2.43 1.36 21.03
N GLY A 531 -1.60 2.11 20.31
CA GLY A 531 -0.17 1.90 20.44
C GLY A 531 0.67 2.69 19.48
N ASN A 532 1.94 2.37 19.45
CA ASN A 532 2.93 3.02 18.61
C ASN A 532 3.75 1.99 17.85
N VAL A 533 4.01 2.27 16.58
CA VAL A 533 4.86 1.45 15.71
C VAL A 533 5.91 2.35 15.10
N ALA A 534 7.18 1.96 15.18
CA ALA A 534 8.30 2.67 14.57
C ALA A 534 9.04 1.77 13.57
N LEU A 535 9.43 2.35 12.45
CA LEU A 535 10.35 1.76 11.49
C LEU A 535 11.69 2.46 11.60
N GLN A 536 12.76 1.72 11.85
CA GLN A 536 14.12 2.24 11.89
C GLN A 536 15.10 1.16 11.40
N GLY A 537 15.97 1.50 10.46
CA GLY A 537 16.98 0.59 9.93
C GLY A 537 16.36 -0.69 9.34
N GLY A 538 15.21 -0.60 8.68
CA GLY A 538 14.49 -1.74 8.10
C GLY A 538 13.85 -2.68 9.13
N VAL A 539 13.75 -2.27 10.40
CA VAL A 539 13.11 -3.03 11.48
C VAL A 539 11.89 -2.27 11.99
N TRP A 540 10.73 -2.91 11.90
CA TRP A 540 9.51 -2.46 12.56
C TRP A 540 9.53 -2.89 14.02
N ARG A 541 9.24 -1.98 14.94
CA ARG A 541 8.98 -2.27 16.34
C ARG A 541 7.71 -1.58 16.77
N GLY A 542 6.88 -2.27 17.52
CA GLY A 542 5.62 -1.72 18.00
C GLY A 542 5.25 -2.20 19.37
N ARG A 543 4.52 -1.37 20.09
CA ARG A 543 3.88 -1.69 21.36
C ARG A 543 2.42 -1.27 21.29
N PHE A 544 1.54 -2.19 21.64
CA PHE A 544 0.09 -1.97 21.71
C PHE A 544 -0.44 -2.27 23.11
N ALA A 545 -1.27 -1.40 23.63
CA ALA A 545 -2.12 -1.68 24.77
C ALA A 545 -3.47 -2.20 24.25
N MET A 546 -3.91 -3.34 24.78
CA MET A 546 -5.18 -3.98 24.45
C MET A 546 -6.17 -3.81 25.60
N THR A 547 -7.40 -3.43 25.27
CA THR A 547 -8.49 -3.30 26.22
C THR A 547 -9.72 -4.05 25.70
N ASP A 548 -10.66 -4.38 26.56
CA ASP A 548 -12.00 -4.80 26.13
C ASP A 548 -12.81 -3.61 25.60
N MET A 549 -14.08 -3.84 25.26
CA MET A 549 -14.97 -2.78 24.76
C MET A 549 -15.37 -1.75 25.83
N ASP A 550 -15.25 -2.10 27.10
CA ASP A 550 -15.50 -1.25 28.26
C ASP A 550 -14.23 -0.50 28.71
N ARG A 551 -13.11 -0.66 27.94
CA ARG A 551 -11.79 -0.08 28.17
C ARG A 551 -11.05 -0.62 29.40
N GLU A 552 -11.43 -1.80 29.93
CA GLU A 552 -10.65 -2.50 30.93
C GLU A 552 -9.40 -3.10 30.26
N LYS A 553 -8.24 -2.94 30.89
CA LYS A 553 -6.96 -3.38 30.31
C LYS A 553 -6.87 -4.91 30.29
N LEU A 554 -6.60 -5.45 29.08
CA LEU A 554 -6.36 -6.88 28.87
C LEU A 554 -4.88 -7.23 28.85
N GLY A 555 -4.01 -6.33 28.39
CA GLY A 555 -2.58 -6.56 28.31
C GLY A 555 -1.88 -5.67 27.30
N ASP A 556 -0.61 -5.94 27.11
CA ASP A 556 0.25 -5.25 26.16
C ASP A 556 0.79 -6.27 25.13
N VAL A 557 1.02 -5.81 23.91
CA VAL A 557 1.62 -6.59 22.81
C VAL A 557 2.81 -5.82 22.26
N ASP A 558 4.01 -6.38 22.42
CA ASP A 558 5.24 -5.86 21.82
C ASP A 558 5.58 -6.71 20.60
N PHE A 559 5.85 -6.08 19.44
CA PHE A 559 6.29 -6.82 18.26
C PHE A 559 7.52 -6.21 17.60
N SER A 560 8.26 -7.06 16.90
CA SER A 560 9.41 -6.69 16.07
C SER A 560 9.38 -7.46 14.76
N HIS A 561 9.68 -6.77 13.63
CA HIS A 561 9.77 -7.41 12.32
C HIS A 561 10.92 -6.83 11.50
N THR A 562 11.83 -7.68 11.04
CA THR A 562 12.95 -7.33 10.17
C THR A 562 12.58 -7.55 8.71
N MET A 563 12.42 -6.46 7.93
CA MET A 563 11.97 -6.51 6.54
C MET A 563 12.89 -7.34 5.64
N ALA A 564 14.20 -7.14 5.73
CA ALA A 564 15.18 -7.82 4.86
C ALA A 564 15.18 -9.34 5.02
N ARG A 565 14.98 -9.84 6.24
CA ARG A 565 14.96 -11.27 6.57
C ARG A 565 13.57 -11.88 6.49
N GLY A 566 12.50 -11.06 6.59
CA GLY A 566 11.11 -11.53 6.73
C GLY A 566 10.88 -12.29 8.03
N THR A 567 11.64 -11.96 9.09
CA THR A 567 11.57 -12.60 10.41
C THR A 567 11.04 -11.62 11.43
N GLY A 568 10.34 -12.12 12.43
CA GLY A 568 9.84 -11.27 13.50
C GLY A 568 9.37 -12.04 14.72
N SER A 569 8.97 -11.29 15.74
CA SER A 569 8.42 -11.81 16.99
C SER A 569 7.33 -10.89 17.51
N ALA A 570 6.39 -11.46 18.25
CA ALA A 570 5.43 -10.73 19.08
C ALA A 570 5.42 -11.33 20.47
N HIS A 571 5.47 -10.48 21.48
CA HIS A 571 5.34 -10.83 22.87
C HIS A 571 4.04 -10.24 23.43
N ILE A 572 3.21 -11.08 24.02
CA ILE A 572 1.93 -10.73 24.65
C ILE A 572 2.13 -10.78 26.14
N ALA A 573 1.80 -9.74 26.87
CA ALA A 573 1.91 -9.66 28.31
C ALA A 573 0.62 -9.13 28.94
N ALA A 574 -0.01 -9.95 29.75
CA ALA A 574 -1.11 -9.60 30.64
C ALA A 574 -0.74 -9.98 32.08
N PRO A 575 0.09 -9.16 32.75
CA PRO A 575 0.69 -9.55 34.03
C PRO A 575 -0.34 -9.64 35.19
N ALA A 576 -1.47 -8.95 35.09
CA ALA A 576 -2.49 -8.91 36.13
C ALA A 576 -3.86 -8.59 35.54
N LEU A 577 -4.53 -9.60 34.98
CA LEU A 577 -5.95 -9.52 34.66
C LEU A 577 -6.75 -9.60 35.95
N THR A 578 -7.34 -8.51 36.40
CA THR A 578 -8.13 -8.44 37.61
C THR A 578 -9.60 -8.61 37.29
N PHE A 579 -10.17 -9.70 37.76
CA PHE A 579 -11.60 -9.99 37.63
C PHE A 579 -12.36 -9.53 38.87
N THR A 580 -13.43 -8.80 38.67
CA THR A 580 -14.38 -8.39 39.70
C THR A 580 -15.79 -8.53 39.13
N PRO A 581 -16.81 -8.82 39.97
CA PRO A 581 -18.18 -9.05 39.46
C PRO A 581 -18.77 -7.94 38.58
N ASP A 582 -18.34 -6.68 38.81
CA ASP A 582 -18.92 -5.49 38.17
C ASP A 582 -18.03 -4.92 37.06
N LYS A 583 -16.90 -5.58 36.76
CA LYS A 583 -15.95 -5.14 35.73
C LYS A 583 -15.58 -6.27 34.77
N LEU A 584 -14.29 -6.48 34.55
CA LEU A 584 -13.78 -7.50 33.65
C LEU A 584 -14.19 -8.88 34.15
N GLN A 585 -14.78 -9.67 33.25
CA GLN A 585 -15.12 -11.06 33.49
C GLN A 585 -14.50 -11.94 32.39
N PRO A 586 -14.21 -13.24 32.65
CA PRO A 586 -13.67 -14.16 31.67
C PRO A 586 -14.49 -14.19 30.36
N GLU A 587 -15.80 -14.13 30.46
CA GLU A 587 -16.69 -14.07 29.28
C GLU A 587 -16.57 -12.76 28.47
N ASN A 588 -16.01 -11.68 29.01
CA ASN A 588 -15.71 -10.45 28.29
C ASN A 588 -14.50 -10.64 27.37
N ILE A 589 -13.60 -11.57 27.73
CA ILE A 589 -12.44 -11.92 26.91
C ILE A 589 -12.84 -12.94 25.85
N SER A 590 -13.54 -14.02 26.25
CA SER A 590 -13.91 -15.10 25.34
C SER A 590 -15.26 -15.71 25.70
N PRO A 591 -16.19 -15.88 24.74
CA PRO A 591 -17.43 -16.63 24.98
C PRO A 591 -17.20 -18.09 25.44
N MET A 592 -16.04 -18.66 25.08
CA MET A 592 -15.67 -20.02 25.56
C MET A 592 -15.47 -20.08 27.05
N LEU A 593 -15.24 -18.94 27.69
CA LEU A 593 -15.08 -18.81 29.15
C LEU A 593 -16.41 -18.46 29.88
N ALA A 594 -17.54 -18.48 29.18
CA ALA A 594 -18.86 -18.14 29.73
C ALA A 594 -19.32 -19.07 30.85
N ALA A 595 -18.68 -20.23 31.00
CA ALA A 595 -18.92 -21.13 32.14
C ALA A 595 -18.32 -20.62 33.47
N PHE A 596 -17.38 -19.68 33.43
CA PHE A 596 -16.68 -19.12 34.60
C PHE A 596 -17.29 -17.76 34.97
N ARG A 597 -18.45 -17.80 35.63
CA ARG A 597 -19.21 -16.59 35.92
C ARG A 597 -18.82 -15.98 37.27
N ARG A 598 -19.03 -14.68 37.40
CA ARG A 598 -18.78 -13.92 38.62
C ARG A 598 -17.38 -14.17 39.18
N ALA A 599 -16.44 -14.18 38.27
CA ALA A 599 -15.03 -14.37 38.61
C ALA A 599 -14.51 -13.22 39.48
N SER A 600 -13.74 -13.56 40.52
CA SER A 600 -13.09 -12.63 41.43
C SER A 600 -11.68 -13.11 41.72
N GLY A 601 -10.68 -12.27 41.44
CA GLY A 601 -9.27 -12.61 41.62
C GLY A 601 -8.40 -12.15 40.48
N THR A 602 -7.25 -12.77 40.31
CA THR A 602 -6.24 -12.36 39.32
C THR A 602 -5.77 -13.53 38.48
N ALA A 603 -5.54 -13.26 37.20
CA ALA A 603 -4.82 -14.14 36.28
C ALA A 603 -3.72 -13.39 35.57
N SER A 604 -2.70 -14.08 35.12
CA SER A 604 -1.63 -13.56 34.28
C SER A 604 -1.49 -14.41 33.03
N PHE A 605 -1.12 -13.74 31.92
CA PHE A 605 -0.84 -14.45 30.68
C PHE A 605 0.38 -13.87 30.01
N THR A 606 1.26 -14.74 29.54
CA THR A 606 2.36 -14.38 28.65
C THR A 606 2.33 -15.25 27.41
N GLY A 607 2.65 -14.67 26.26
CA GLY A 607 2.67 -15.40 24.99
C GLY A 607 3.77 -14.88 24.07
N ASP A 608 4.44 -15.80 23.41
CA ASP A 608 5.47 -15.51 22.43
C ASP A 608 5.10 -16.11 21.08
N ILE A 609 5.17 -15.29 20.06
CA ILE A 609 4.95 -15.71 18.66
C ILE A 609 6.18 -15.29 17.87
N THR A 610 6.80 -16.22 17.18
CA THR A 610 7.92 -15.96 16.29
C THR A 610 7.58 -16.46 14.89
N TRP A 611 8.03 -15.71 13.88
CA TRP A 611 7.83 -16.10 12.49
C TRP A 611 9.09 -15.91 11.65
N THR A 612 9.24 -16.80 10.73
CA THR A 612 10.21 -16.74 9.63
C THR A 612 9.48 -16.68 8.30
N ARG A 613 10.21 -16.73 7.19
CA ARG A 613 9.57 -16.80 5.87
C ARG A 613 8.74 -18.07 5.65
N SER A 614 9.02 -19.16 6.36
CA SER A 614 8.44 -20.49 6.13
C SER A 614 7.68 -21.05 7.33
N GLU A 615 7.86 -20.51 8.54
CA GLU A 615 7.34 -21.12 9.77
C GLU A 615 6.86 -20.06 10.76
N ILE A 616 5.81 -20.40 11.51
CA ILE A 616 5.32 -19.65 12.68
C ILE A 616 5.36 -20.59 13.88
N LYS A 617 6.01 -20.15 14.95
CA LYS A 617 6.03 -20.83 16.26
C LYS A 617 5.39 -19.95 17.30
N SER A 618 4.72 -20.56 18.25
CA SER A 618 4.12 -19.83 19.36
C SER A 618 4.16 -20.67 20.62
N SER A 619 4.25 -20.00 21.76
CA SER A 619 4.18 -20.60 23.10
C SER A 619 3.57 -19.61 24.05
N GLY A 620 3.14 -20.05 25.21
CA GLY A 620 2.59 -19.14 26.23
C GLY A 620 2.40 -19.80 27.59
N ASN A 621 2.08 -18.98 28.56
CA ASN A 621 1.82 -19.41 29.91
C ASN A 621 0.64 -18.64 30.52
N LEU A 622 -0.32 -19.35 31.10
CA LEU A 622 -1.44 -18.81 31.89
C LEU A 622 -1.24 -19.13 33.34
N GLY A 623 -1.01 -18.12 34.16
CA GLY A 623 -0.88 -18.22 35.59
C GLY A 623 -2.13 -17.73 36.32
N ILE A 624 -2.63 -18.53 37.29
CA ILE A 624 -3.70 -18.14 38.19
C ILE A 624 -3.22 -18.53 39.59
N GLU A 625 -3.06 -17.56 40.48
CA GLU A 625 -2.68 -17.80 41.85
C GLU A 625 -3.89 -17.91 42.79
N LYS A 626 -4.90 -17.12 42.50
CA LYS A 626 -6.16 -17.13 43.29
C LYS A 626 -7.27 -16.58 42.43
N LEU A 627 -8.21 -17.44 42.09
CA LEU A 627 -9.40 -17.06 41.35
C LEU A 627 -10.60 -17.81 41.91
N ASP A 628 -11.66 -17.09 42.21
CA ASP A 628 -12.95 -17.63 42.61
C ASP A 628 -13.92 -17.41 41.44
N PHE A 629 -14.77 -18.37 41.12
CA PHE A 629 -15.80 -18.21 40.08
C PHE A 629 -16.94 -19.20 40.24
N LEU A 630 -18.09 -18.87 39.71
CA LEU A 630 -19.24 -19.72 39.67
C LEU A 630 -19.19 -20.65 38.45
N THR A 631 -19.22 -21.96 38.69
CA THR A 631 -19.34 -23.00 37.68
C THR A 631 -20.78 -23.57 37.64
N PRO A 632 -21.16 -24.34 36.62
CA PRO A 632 -22.41 -25.09 36.64
C PRO A 632 -22.56 -26.08 37.81
N LEU A 633 -21.45 -26.48 38.43
CA LEU A 633 -21.42 -27.37 39.57
C LEU A 633 -21.49 -26.63 40.92
N GLY A 634 -21.14 -25.31 40.96
CA GLY A 634 -21.11 -24.51 42.17
C GLY A 634 -20.03 -23.46 42.19
N GLN A 635 -19.92 -22.76 43.30
CA GLN A 635 -18.87 -21.75 43.51
C GLN A 635 -17.53 -22.45 43.73
N ALA A 636 -16.58 -22.21 42.83
CA ALA A 636 -15.20 -22.66 42.99
C ALA A 636 -14.39 -21.56 43.70
N HIS A 637 -13.65 -22.00 44.74
CA HIS A 637 -12.84 -21.13 45.58
C HIS A 637 -11.36 -21.43 45.43
N THR A 638 -10.55 -20.37 45.33
CA THR A 638 -9.09 -20.42 45.31
C THR A 638 -8.55 -21.40 44.27
N VAL A 639 -8.92 -21.13 43.02
CA VAL A 639 -8.37 -21.87 41.89
C VAL A 639 -6.93 -21.39 41.66
N LYS A 640 -6.01 -22.37 41.55
CA LYS A 640 -4.61 -22.17 41.22
C LYS A 640 -4.22 -23.03 40.04
N THR A 641 -3.48 -22.44 39.13
CA THR A 641 -2.93 -23.17 37.97
C THR A 641 -1.81 -22.40 37.31
N ASN A 642 -0.93 -23.14 36.61
CA ASN A 642 0.06 -22.60 35.73
C ASN A 642 0.07 -23.47 34.46
N ILE A 643 -0.64 -22.99 33.41
CA ILE A 643 -0.85 -23.73 32.17
C ILE A 643 0.17 -23.29 31.12
N ALA A 644 1.04 -24.21 30.74
CA ALA A 644 2.01 -24.00 29.67
C ALA A 644 1.43 -24.42 28.31
N PHE A 645 1.40 -23.49 27.39
CA PHE A 645 1.04 -23.73 25.98
C PHE A 645 2.30 -23.96 25.15
N VAL A 646 2.38 -25.10 24.47
CA VAL A 646 3.43 -25.40 23.49
C VAL A 646 3.12 -24.81 22.12
N SER A 647 1.85 -24.44 21.90
CA SER A 647 1.38 -23.66 20.76
C SER A 647 0.20 -22.79 21.18
N LEU A 648 0.14 -21.57 20.67
CA LEU A 648 -1.02 -20.65 20.79
C LEU A 648 -1.86 -20.65 19.52
N LEU A 649 -1.28 -21.08 18.40
CA LEU A 649 -1.86 -20.97 17.05
C LEU A 649 -1.68 -22.28 16.26
N PRO A 650 -2.58 -23.27 16.41
CA PRO A 650 -3.71 -23.38 17.34
C PRO A 650 -3.27 -23.62 18.78
N PRO A 651 -4.11 -23.36 19.80
CA PRO A 651 -3.74 -23.54 21.20
C PRO A 651 -3.60 -25.03 21.55
N VAL A 652 -2.44 -25.39 22.06
CA VAL A 652 -2.09 -26.75 22.54
C VAL A 652 -1.29 -26.59 23.82
N THR A 653 -1.68 -27.28 24.88
CA THR A 653 -0.93 -27.29 26.15
C THR A 653 0.17 -28.35 26.13
N ALA A 654 1.12 -28.19 27.03
CA ALA A 654 1.99 -29.28 27.40
C ALA A 654 1.17 -30.41 28.10
N GLU A 655 1.75 -31.60 28.17
CA GLU A 655 1.15 -32.74 28.91
C GLU A 655 1.07 -32.45 30.42
N ASN A 656 0.11 -33.03 31.08
CA ASN A 656 -0.05 -33.01 32.57
C ASN A 656 -0.13 -31.61 33.16
N GLN A 657 -0.92 -30.70 32.55
CA GLN A 657 -1.23 -29.41 33.16
C GLN A 657 -2.04 -29.62 34.45
N GLU A 658 -1.71 -28.88 35.50
CA GLU A 658 -2.32 -29.04 36.82
C GLU A 658 -3.22 -27.86 37.19
N VAL A 659 -4.42 -28.14 37.63
CA VAL A 659 -5.35 -27.17 38.21
C VAL A 659 -5.74 -27.66 39.59
N THR A 660 -5.52 -26.84 40.61
CA THR A 660 -5.96 -27.11 41.96
C THR A 660 -7.06 -26.14 42.36
N ILE A 661 -8.09 -26.67 43.04
CA ILE A 661 -9.24 -25.89 43.55
C ILE A 661 -9.40 -26.24 45.01
N SER A 662 -9.36 -25.25 45.89
CA SER A 662 -9.44 -25.53 47.33
C SER A 662 -10.79 -26.10 47.71
N ARG A 663 -11.86 -25.62 47.10
CA ARG A 663 -13.24 -26.06 47.39
C ARG A 663 -14.17 -25.71 46.23
N ILE A 664 -15.12 -26.59 45.95
CA ILE A 664 -16.29 -26.29 45.10
C ILE A 664 -17.54 -26.46 45.96
N ASP A 665 -18.29 -25.38 46.15
CA ASP A 665 -19.55 -25.44 46.91
C ASP A 665 -20.62 -26.08 46.05
N TRP A 666 -20.97 -27.27 46.40
CA TRP A 666 -22.08 -28.02 45.84
C TRP A 666 -22.90 -28.56 47.02
N THR A 667 -23.98 -29.31 46.82
CA THR A 667 -24.78 -29.89 47.91
C THR A 667 -23.96 -30.65 48.92
N LEU A 668 -22.97 -31.39 48.44
CA LEU A 668 -21.83 -31.88 49.20
C LEU A 668 -20.58 -31.27 48.62
N PRO A 669 -19.85 -30.44 49.36
CA PRO A 669 -18.71 -29.72 48.81
C PRO A 669 -17.58 -30.67 48.43
N PHE A 670 -16.99 -30.37 47.27
CA PHE A 670 -15.70 -30.96 46.92
C PHE A 670 -14.57 -30.14 47.53
N SER A 671 -13.56 -30.81 48.10
CA SER A 671 -12.41 -30.19 48.73
C SER A 671 -11.11 -30.69 48.15
N GLY A 672 -10.13 -29.77 47.96
CA GLY A 672 -8.81 -30.15 47.46
C GLY A 672 -8.90 -30.85 46.08
N VAL A 673 -9.59 -30.24 45.12
CA VAL A 673 -9.67 -30.77 43.75
C VAL A 673 -8.32 -30.63 43.09
N ASP A 674 -7.79 -31.73 42.57
CA ASP A 674 -6.56 -31.80 41.75
C ASP A 674 -6.95 -32.40 40.40
N LEU A 675 -6.79 -31.58 39.33
CA LEU A 675 -7.07 -31.96 37.95
C LEU A 675 -5.78 -31.90 37.15
N ARG A 676 -5.42 -33.01 36.48
CA ARG A 676 -4.33 -33.10 35.52
C ARG A 676 -4.88 -33.36 34.12
N PHE A 677 -4.49 -32.49 33.20
CA PHE A 677 -5.04 -32.57 31.85
C PHE A 677 -4.03 -32.11 30.80
N ALA A 678 -4.35 -32.38 29.53
CA ALA A 678 -3.77 -31.78 28.35
C ALA A 678 -4.88 -31.35 27.40
N PHE A 679 -4.67 -30.20 26.73
CA PHE A 679 -5.65 -29.61 25.84
C PHE A 679 -5.08 -29.49 24.43
N ASN A 680 -5.89 -29.81 23.45
CA ASN A 680 -5.67 -29.46 22.04
C ASN A 680 -7.00 -29.00 21.40
N PRO A 681 -7.00 -28.47 20.16
CA PRO A 681 -8.22 -27.91 19.55
C PRO A 681 -9.39 -28.90 19.36
N THR A 682 -9.12 -30.19 19.42
CA THR A 682 -10.12 -31.23 19.18
C THR A 682 -10.52 -31.98 20.46
N SER A 683 -9.69 -31.93 21.50
CA SER A 683 -9.91 -32.72 22.71
C SER A 683 -9.27 -32.13 23.95
N VAL A 684 -9.87 -32.45 25.10
CA VAL A 684 -9.26 -32.35 26.44
C VAL A 684 -8.99 -33.75 26.92
N LYS A 685 -7.75 -34.09 27.14
CA LYS A 685 -7.32 -35.35 27.74
C LYS A 685 -7.18 -35.11 29.25
N VAL A 686 -8.08 -35.63 30.04
CA VAL A 686 -7.95 -35.67 31.50
C VAL A 686 -7.09 -36.86 31.84
N ASN A 687 -5.93 -36.64 32.49
CA ASN A 687 -5.03 -37.70 32.91
C ASN A 687 -5.40 -38.22 34.28
N ALA A 688 -5.81 -37.34 35.17
CA ALA A 688 -6.30 -37.68 36.53
C ALA A 688 -7.16 -36.52 37.07
N LEU A 689 -8.16 -36.86 37.86
CA LEU A 689 -8.90 -35.91 38.69
C LEU A 689 -9.12 -36.56 40.07
N SER A 690 -8.85 -35.81 41.11
CA SER A 690 -9.16 -36.29 42.47
C SER A 690 -9.69 -35.15 43.35
N SER A 691 -10.53 -35.49 44.29
CA SER A 691 -11.11 -34.53 45.26
C SER A 691 -11.56 -35.24 46.55
N GLY A 692 -11.47 -34.57 47.65
CA GLY A 692 -12.21 -34.94 48.86
C GLY A 692 -13.71 -34.69 48.64
N TRP A 693 -14.53 -35.65 48.99
CA TRP A 693 -15.99 -35.59 48.87
C TRP A 693 -16.66 -36.51 49.91
N ALA A 694 -17.71 -36.01 50.52
CA ALA A 694 -18.46 -36.79 51.54
C ALA A 694 -17.57 -37.49 52.58
N GLU A 695 -16.61 -36.73 53.15
CA GLU A 695 -15.62 -37.22 54.16
C GLU A 695 -14.66 -38.31 53.63
N GLY A 696 -14.68 -38.63 52.35
CA GLY A 696 -13.78 -39.56 51.67
C GLY A 696 -13.12 -38.90 50.50
N LYS A 697 -12.70 -39.71 49.50
CA LYS A 697 -12.05 -39.26 48.31
C LYS A 697 -12.72 -39.84 47.07
N ILE A 698 -12.94 -38.98 46.07
CA ILE A 698 -13.32 -39.40 44.73
C ILE A 698 -12.17 -39.14 43.76
N SER A 699 -11.92 -40.08 42.87
CA SER A 699 -10.94 -39.91 41.80
C SER A 699 -11.49 -40.44 40.46
N LEU A 700 -11.14 -39.75 39.39
CA LEU A 700 -11.44 -40.19 38.02
C LEU A 700 -10.14 -40.60 37.33
N GLY A 701 -10.15 -41.78 36.72
CA GLY A 701 -9.10 -42.25 35.85
C GLY A 701 -8.98 -41.43 34.57
N ALA A 702 -8.01 -41.75 33.74
CA ALA A 702 -7.80 -41.04 32.49
C ALA A 702 -8.97 -41.21 31.52
N PHE A 703 -9.42 -40.11 30.91
CA PHE A 703 -10.43 -40.09 29.86
C PHE A 703 -10.23 -38.91 28.91
N VAL A 704 -10.92 -38.95 27.75
CA VAL A 704 -10.83 -37.92 26.73
C VAL A 704 -12.20 -37.29 26.50
N ILE A 705 -12.24 -35.97 26.49
CA ILE A 705 -13.41 -35.17 26.12
C ILE A 705 -13.16 -34.65 24.70
N ASN A 706 -14.01 -35.05 23.76
CA ASN A 706 -13.98 -34.52 22.41
C ASN A 706 -14.75 -33.17 22.38
N ILE A 707 -14.10 -32.09 22.00
CA ILE A 707 -14.70 -30.74 21.99
C ILE A 707 -15.84 -30.64 20.97
N ALA A 708 -15.78 -31.38 19.87
CA ALA A 708 -16.85 -31.43 18.89
C ALA A 708 -18.09 -32.18 19.40
N ASN A 709 -17.93 -33.02 20.41
CA ASN A 709 -19.00 -33.84 21.00
C ASN A 709 -18.84 -33.93 22.55
N LEU A 710 -19.06 -32.81 23.22
CA LEU A 710 -19.00 -32.71 24.69
C LEU A 710 -19.99 -33.61 25.43
N LYS A 711 -20.97 -34.16 24.73
CA LYS A 711 -21.99 -35.03 25.30
C LYS A 711 -21.61 -36.50 25.26
N GLN A 712 -20.42 -36.87 24.83
CA GLN A 712 -19.97 -38.25 24.82
C GLN A 712 -18.63 -38.37 25.56
N VAL A 713 -18.68 -38.78 26.85
CA VAL A 713 -17.51 -38.93 27.71
C VAL A 713 -17.65 -40.24 28.46
N SER A 714 -16.61 -41.06 28.45
CA SER A 714 -16.59 -42.28 29.22
C SER A 714 -15.36 -42.31 30.14
N GLY A 715 -15.53 -42.85 31.36
CA GLY A 715 -14.48 -42.91 32.36
C GLY A 715 -14.82 -43.86 33.48
N THR A 716 -13.92 -43.93 34.45
CA THR A 716 -14.14 -44.69 35.67
C THR A 716 -13.92 -43.79 36.88
N ALA A 717 -14.94 -43.66 37.73
CA ALA A 717 -14.82 -43.04 39.01
C ALA A 717 -14.45 -44.09 40.06
N SER A 718 -13.46 -43.76 40.90
CA SER A 718 -13.10 -44.54 42.08
C SER A 718 -13.52 -43.78 43.33
N LEU A 719 -14.20 -44.44 44.19
CA LEU A 719 -14.64 -43.95 45.50
C LEU A 719 -13.74 -44.57 46.58
N ASP A 720 -13.28 -43.80 47.53
CA ASP A 720 -12.45 -44.25 48.63
C ASP A 720 -13.01 -43.66 49.94
N SER A 721 -13.49 -44.55 50.84
CA SER A 721 -13.97 -44.20 52.14
C SER A 721 -15.07 -43.14 52.22
N ILE A 722 -15.97 -43.11 51.24
CA ILE A 722 -17.07 -42.15 51.16
C ILE A 722 -18.10 -42.44 52.33
N ALA A 723 -18.40 -41.42 53.13
CA ALA A 723 -19.35 -41.53 54.24
C ALA A 723 -20.81 -41.61 53.75
N LEU A 724 -21.47 -42.70 53.98
CA LEU A 724 -22.83 -42.89 53.52
C LEU A 724 -23.82 -41.93 54.20
N GLY A 725 -23.55 -41.57 55.47
CA GLY A 725 -24.35 -40.61 56.23
C GLY A 725 -24.45 -39.25 55.55
N SER A 726 -23.31 -38.78 55.13
CA SER A 726 -23.19 -37.49 54.38
C SER A 726 -23.98 -37.52 53.05
N LEU A 727 -23.95 -38.63 52.33
CA LEU A 727 -24.73 -38.80 51.08
C LEU A 727 -26.25 -38.79 51.37
N VAL A 728 -26.70 -39.51 52.38
CA VAL A 728 -28.11 -39.60 52.71
C VAL A 728 -28.63 -38.27 53.25
N THR A 729 -27.88 -37.60 54.09
CA THR A 729 -28.24 -36.28 54.65
C THR A 729 -28.38 -35.21 53.57
N ALA A 730 -27.51 -35.24 52.58
CA ALA A 730 -27.56 -34.31 51.50
C ALA A 730 -28.68 -34.63 50.48
N SER A 731 -29.27 -35.80 50.54
CA SER A 731 -30.40 -36.21 49.72
C SER A 731 -31.75 -35.93 50.45
N ASN A 732 -32.88 -35.92 49.74
CA ASN A 732 -34.21 -35.78 50.30
C ASN A 732 -34.64 -37.04 51.09
N LEU A 733 -33.74 -38.00 51.22
CA LEU A 733 -33.94 -39.23 51.92
C LEU A 733 -33.54 -39.18 53.41
N GLY A 734 -32.83 -38.12 53.87
CA GLY A 734 -32.27 -38.00 55.20
C GLY A 734 -33.28 -38.08 56.34
N GLU A 735 -34.53 -37.70 56.13
CA GLU A 735 -35.61 -37.88 57.08
C GLU A 735 -36.15 -39.33 57.10
N ARG A 736 -35.99 -40.08 56.00
CA ARG A 736 -36.54 -41.41 55.80
C ARG A 736 -35.55 -42.54 56.07
N VAL A 737 -34.28 -42.30 55.85
CA VAL A 737 -33.22 -43.29 55.93
C VAL A 737 -32.02 -42.65 56.68
N LYS A 738 -31.47 -43.34 57.62
CA LYS A 738 -30.22 -43.09 58.28
C LYS A 738 -29.26 -44.20 57.89
N LEU A 739 -28.09 -43.82 57.37
CA LEU A 739 -27.08 -44.79 56.97
C LEU A 739 -25.75 -44.39 57.51
N GLU A 740 -25.10 -45.24 58.26
CA GLU A 740 -23.81 -45.04 58.92
C GLU A 740 -22.80 -46.02 58.30
N GLY A 741 -21.58 -45.58 58.09
CA GLY A 741 -20.53 -46.39 57.49
C GLY A 741 -19.89 -45.70 56.28
N LYS A 742 -18.83 -46.30 55.83
CA LYS A 742 -18.08 -45.81 54.64
C LYS A 742 -18.08 -46.84 53.53
N ILE A 743 -18.03 -46.37 52.31
CA ILE A 743 -17.98 -47.23 51.15
C ILE A 743 -16.81 -46.86 50.22
N SER A 744 -16.27 -47.89 49.60
CA SER A 744 -15.29 -47.78 48.54
C SER A 744 -15.73 -48.55 47.29
N GLY A 745 -15.22 -48.21 46.10
CA GLY A 745 -15.59 -48.90 44.88
C GLY A 745 -15.21 -48.20 43.59
N THR A 746 -15.66 -48.79 42.51
CA THR A 746 -15.43 -48.27 41.15
C THR A 746 -16.74 -48.19 40.38
N ILE A 747 -16.93 -47.09 39.72
CA ILE A 747 -18.13 -46.78 38.94
C ILE A 747 -17.71 -46.39 37.52
N PRO A 748 -17.67 -47.33 36.57
CA PRO A 748 -17.53 -47.01 35.15
C PRO A 748 -18.76 -46.25 34.70
N PHE A 749 -18.56 -45.10 34.07
CA PHE A 749 -19.61 -44.21 33.58
C PHE A 749 -19.44 -43.83 32.13
N GLU A 750 -20.52 -43.51 31.48
CA GLU A 750 -20.61 -42.92 30.14
C GLU A 750 -21.65 -41.81 30.16
N VAL A 751 -21.24 -40.61 29.68
CA VAL A 751 -22.15 -39.50 29.41
C VAL A 751 -22.53 -39.59 27.93
N THR A 752 -23.81 -39.65 27.65
CA THR A 752 -24.35 -39.69 26.27
C THR A 752 -25.36 -38.57 26.06
N PRO A 753 -25.79 -38.26 24.83
CA PRO A 753 -26.86 -37.29 24.58
C PRO A 753 -28.16 -37.61 25.34
N GLU A 754 -28.41 -38.90 25.60
CA GLU A 754 -29.61 -39.42 26.30
C GLU A 754 -29.48 -39.35 27.83
N GLY A 755 -28.33 -39.06 28.37
CA GLY A 755 -28.05 -38.93 29.81
C GLY A 755 -26.82 -39.68 30.31
N PHE A 756 -26.71 -39.75 31.62
CA PHE A 756 -25.60 -40.41 32.31
C PHE A 756 -25.87 -41.92 32.44
N ARG A 757 -24.91 -42.76 32.11
CA ARG A 757 -25.01 -44.23 32.19
C ARG A 757 -23.88 -44.81 33.07
N ILE A 758 -24.25 -45.75 33.93
CA ILE A 758 -23.31 -46.56 34.71
C ILE A 758 -23.43 -48.00 34.24
N THR A 759 -22.30 -48.65 34.02
CA THR A 759 -22.25 -50.05 33.59
C THR A 759 -21.33 -50.83 34.50
N LYS A 760 -21.91 -51.86 35.21
CA LYS A 760 -21.15 -52.71 36.14
C LYS A 760 -20.38 -51.94 37.24
N GLY A 761 -20.98 -50.84 37.77
CA GLY A 761 -20.46 -50.16 38.97
C GLY A 761 -20.48 -51.10 40.15
N ARG A 762 -19.43 -51.06 40.95
CA ARG A 762 -19.31 -51.89 42.15
C ARG A 762 -18.84 -51.05 43.33
N ILE A 763 -19.60 -51.11 44.40
CA ILE A 763 -19.24 -50.49 45.68
C ILE A 763 -19.34 -51.52 46.78
N ALA A 764 -18.55 -51.39 47.82
CA ALA A 764 -18.53 -52.18 48.99
C ALA A 764 -18.34 -51.31 50.25
N SER A 765 -18.89 -51.78 51.42
CA SER A 765 -18.58 -51.12 52.67
C SER A 765 -17.15 -51.40 53.09
N ASP A 766 -16.45 -50.40 53.65
CA ASP A 766 -15.09 -50.53 54.18
C ASP A 766 -15.06 -51.26 55.51
N GLY A 767 -16.20 -51.46 56.10
CA GLY A 767 -16.39 -52.12 57.43
C GLY A 767 -17.87 -52.15 57.85
N PRO A 768 -18.13 -52.55 59.08
CA PRO A 768 -19.48 -52.58 59.65
C PRO A 768 -20.10 -51.20 59.72
N GLY A 769 -21.43 -51.13 59.58
CA GLY A 769 -22.22 -49.90 59.65
C GLY A 769 -23.65 -50.15 60.11
N ARG A 770 -24.49 -49.10 60.02
CA ARG A 770 -25.90 -49.14 60.37
C ARG A 770 -26.74 -48.61 59.26
N LEU A 771 -27.88 -49.30 59.05
CA LEU A 771 -28.97 -48.83 58.21
C LEU A 771 -30.22 -48.75 59.04
N SER A 772 -30.89 -47.60 59.08
CA SER A 772 -32.14 -47.42 59.74
C SER A 772 -33.16 -46.69 58.90
N ILE A 773 -34.29 -47.27 58.65
CA ILE A 773 -35.39 -46.65 57.89
C ILE A 773 -36.50 -46.17 58.82
N ASN A 774 -37.05 -44.99 58.62
CA ASN A 774 -38.21 -44.49 59.36
C ASN A 774 -39.51 -45.02 58.78
N ARG A 775 -40.00 -46.12 59.28
CA ARG A 775 -41.18 -46.83 58.78
C ARG A 775 -42.43 -45.95 58.71
N SER A 776 -42.58 -45.02 59.68
CA SER A 776 -43.79 -44.19 59.80
C SER A 776 -43.97 -43.24 58.59
N LEU A 777 -42.87 -42.85 57.95
CA LEU A 777 -42.88 -41.99 56.80
C LEU A 777 -43.02 -42.71 55.40
N TRP A 778 -42.88 -44.03 55.42
CA TRP A 778 -43.10 -44.86 54.24
C TRP A 778 -44.56 -45.28 54.03
N ASN A 779 -45.36 -45.31 55.13
CA ASN A 779 -46.74 -45.77 55.11
C ASN A 779 -47.77 -44.64 54.89
N GLN A 780 -47.39 -43.42 54.63
CA GLN A 780 -48.34 -42.28 54.50
C GLN A 780 -49.16 -42.26 53.18
N GLY A 781 -49.07 -43.28 52.37
CA GLY A 781 -49.72 -43.30 51.05
C GLY A 781 -50.71 -44.41 50.75
N GLY A 782 -51.70 -44.71 51.65
CA GLY A 782 -52.85 -45.54 51.38
C GLY A 782 -52.81 -46.92 51.98
N THR A 783 -54.02 -47.39 52.31
CA THR A 783 -54.30 -48.70 52.90
C THR A 783 -53.94 -49.84 51.93
N VAL A 784 -52.67 -50.17 51.76
CA VAL A 784 -52.25 -51.44 51.22
C VAL A 784 -52.00 -52.39 52.37
N SER A 785 -52.74 -53.50 52.43
CA SER A 785 -52.40 -54.59 53.32
C SER A 785 -50.98 -55.05 53.04
N VAL A 786 -50.03 -54.65 53.87
CA VAL A 786 -48.64 -55.07 53.80
C VAL A 786 -48.58 -56.59 54.08
N ASN A 787 -48.10 -57.34 53.08
CA ASN A 787 -47.89 -58.77 53.21
C ASN A 787 -46.85 -59.00 54.34
N ALA A 788 -47.05 -60.02 55.18
CA ALA A 788 -46.18 -60.35 56.30
C ALA A 788 -44.65 -60.37 55.88
N VAL A 789 -44.33 -60.76 54.68
CA VAL A 789 -42.95 -60.80 54.16
C VAL A 789 -42.44 -59.41 53.98
N GLN A 790 -43.27 -58.46 53.51
CA GLN A 790 -42.84 -57.05 53.32
C GLN A 790 -42.63 -56.34 54.66
N ASP A 791 -43.56 -56.70 55.69
CA ASP A 791 -43.41 -56.14 57.02
C ASP A 791 -42.16 -56.65 57.71
N PHE A 792 -41.79 -57.90 57.52
CA PHE A 792 -40.54 -58.46 57.99
C PHE A 792 -39.32 -57.81 57.33
N ALA A 793 -39.33 -57.58 56.06
CA ALA A 793 -38.24 -56.86 55.33
C ALA A 793 -38.08 -55.44 55.87
N TYR A 794 -39.18 -54.70 56.09
CA TYR A 794 -39.10 -53.35 56.66
C TYR A 794 -38.57 -53.34 58.09
N GLN A 795 -38.98 -54.33 58.93
CA GLN A 795 -38.48 -54.51 60.34
C GLN A 795 -36.96 -54.81 60.27
N ALA A 796 -36.52 -55.64 59.31
CA ALA A 796 -35.14 -56.00 59.21
C ALA A 796 -34.26 -54.75 58.87
N LEU A 797 -34.80 -53.81 58.03
CA LEU A 797 -34.15 -52.60 57.65
C LEU A 797 -34.30 -51.44 58.65
N GLU A 798 -35.26 -51.46 59.54
CA GLU A 798 -35.51 -50.38 60.49
C GLU A 798 -34.38 -50.23 61.51
N HIS A 799 -33.64 -51.31 61.85
CA HIS A 799 -32.54 -51.34 62.78
C HIS A 799 -31.48 -52.38 62.36
N LEU A 800 -30.94 -52.23 61.13
CA LEU A 800 -29.94 -53.14 60.55
C LEU A 800 -28.55 -52.69 60.91
N ALA A 801 -27.80 -53.49 61.70
CA ALA A 801 -26.35 -53.39 61.78
C ALA A 801 -25.77 -54.37 60.77
N TYR A 802 -25.17 -53.84 59.78
CA TYR A 802 -24.51 -54.63 58.72
C TYR A 802 -23.03 -54.83 59.03
N ASP A 803 -22.55 -56.02 58.74
CA ASP A 803 -21.12 -56.39 58.84
C ASP A 803 -20.45 -56.24 57.49
N GLU A 804 -21.17 -56.48 56.42
CA GLU A 804 -20.72 -56.35 55.03
C GLU A 804 -21.91 -55.86 54.13
N MET A 805 -21.65 -54.95 53.31
CA MET A 805 -22.55 -54.45 52.25
C MET A 805 -21.85 -54.30 50.96
N THR A 806 -22.37 -54.88 49.92
CA THR A 806 -21.92 -54.67 48.50
C THR A 806 -23.08 -54.22 47.66
N ALA A 807 -22.82 -53.42 46.66
CA ALA A 807 -23.81 -53.04 45.66
C ALA A 807 -23.26 -53.05 44.23
N GLU A 808 -24.06 -53.58 43.31
CA GLU A 808 -23.83 -53.48 41.88
C GLU A 808 -24.82 -52.45 41.30
N LEU A 809 -24.23 -51.51 40.49
CA LEU A 809 -24.94 -50.38 39.91
C LEU A 809 -24.95 -50.53 38.39
N ASN A 810 -26.14 -50.49 37.78
CA ASN A 810 -26.31 -50.55 36.34
C ASN A 810 -27.41 -49.58 35.88
N SER A 811 -27.12 -48.76 34.90
CA SER A 811 -28.18 -47.95 34.24
C SER A 811 -29.11 -48.84 33.43
N ILE A 812 -30.40 -48.60 33.60
CA ILE A 812 -31.49 -49.21 32.84
C ILE A 812 -32.18 -48.12 32.00
N ALA A 813 -33.17 -48.51 31.18
CA ALA A 813 -33.89 -47.57 30.32
C ALA A 813 -34.51 -46.38 31.09
N ASN A 814 -34.70 -45.23 30.42
CA ASN A 814 -35.33 -44.01 30.94
C ASN A 814 -34.60 -43.33 32.13
N GLY A 815 -33.26 -43.35 32.15
CA GLY A 815 -32.46 -42.64 33.18
C GLY A 815 -32.57 -43.27 34.58
N ARG A 816 -33.05 -44.47 34.67
CA ARG A 816 -33.10 -45.19 35.97
C ARG A 816 -31.82 -45.98 36.18
N LEU A 817 -31.39 -46.02 37.48
CA LEU A 817 -30.28 -46.80 37.94
C LEU A 817 -30.82 -48.00 38.74
N SER A 818 -30.51 -49.21 38.32
CA SER A 818 -30.73 -50.45 39.12
C SER A 818 -29.54 -50.61 40.08
N ILE A 819 -29.86 -50.79 41.34
CA ILE A 819 -28.89 -51.04 42.41
C ILE A 819 -29.25 -52.38 43.04
N LEU A 820 -28.36 -53.33 42.90
CA LEU A 820 -28.48 -54.64 43.55
C LEU A 820 -27.59 -54.67 44.80
N PHE A 821 -28.21 -54.40 45.98
CA PHE A 821 -27.55 -54.52 47.25
C PHE A 821 -27.50 -55.97 47.75
N LYS A 822 -26.37 -56.35 48.28
CA LYS A 822 -26.20 -57.56 49.09
C LYS A 822 -25.67 -57.13 50.42
N ILE A 823 -26.50 -57.36 51.51
CA ILE A 823 -26.20 -56.87 52.84
C ILE A 823 -26.20 -58.06 53.78
N LYS A 824 -25.13 -58.28 54.51
CA LYS A 824 -25.06 -59.24 55.55
C LYS A 824 -24.88 -58.52 56.89
N GLY A 825 -25.69 -58.92 57.92
CA GLY A 825 -25.65 -58.22 59.15
C GLY A 825 -26.63 -58.88 60.19
N ARG A 826 -27.13 -58.05 61.08
CA ARG A 826 -28.04 -58.51 62.13
C ARG A 826 -29.02 -57.39 62.53
N SER A 827 -30.19 -57.78 63.04
CA SER A 827 -31.09 -56.84 63.65
C SER A 827 -30.51 -56.35 65.01
N ASP A 828 -30.42 -54.98 65.11
CA ASP A 828 -29.82 -54.31 66.26
C ASP A 828 -30.68 -53.13 66.71
N PRO A 829 -31.93 -53.39 67.20
CA PRO A 829 -32.79 -52.31 67.66
C PRO A 829 -32.26 -51.72 68.99
N PRO A 830 -32.54 -50.40 69.28
CA PRO A 830 -32.02 -49.70 70.45
C PRO A 830 -32.50 -50.27 71.79
N LYS A 831 -33.60 -51.00 71.77
CA LYS A 831 -34.08 -51.79 72.94
C LYS A 831 -34.09 -53.22 72.50
N ARG A 832 -33.51 -54.10 73.36
CA ARG A 832 -33.49 -55.56 73.11
C ARG A 832 -34.89 -56.10 72.92
N GLN A 833 -35.16 -56.59 71.73
CA GLN A 833 -36.44 -57.22 71.39
C GLN A 833 -36.31 -58.71 71.40
N VAL A 834 -37.36 -59.38 72.02
CA VAL A 834 -37.47 -60.82 72.10
C VAL A 834 -38.81 -61.20 71.50
N ALA A 835 -38.83 -62.19 70.61
CA ALA A 835 -40.05 -62.64 70.02
C ALA A 835 -40.79 -63.46 71.08
N GLU A 836 -41.87 -62.98 71.62
CA GLU A 836 -42.80 -63.74 72.48
C GLU A 836 -43.96 -64.19 71.61
N ILE A 837 -44.04 -65.52 71.32
CA ILE A 837 -45.14 -66.12 70.60
C ILE A 837 -45.84 -67.01 71.65
N ALA A 838 -47.12 -66.73 71.94
CA ALA A 838 -47.90 -67.59 72.78
C ALA A 838 -48.12 -68.94 72.06
N ILE A 839 -48.00 -70.00 72.80
CA ILE A 839 -48.21 -71.36 72.29
C ILE A 839 -49.63 -71.54 71.71
N THR A 840 -50.59 -70.79 72.23
CA THR A 840 -51.96 -70.74 71.66
C THR A 840 -52.01 -70.22 70.24
N ASP A 841 -51.23 -69.19 69.88
CA ASP A 841 -51.20 -68.60 68.55
C ASP A 841 -50.55 -69.55 67.51
N ILE A 842 -49.72 -70.49 67.97
CA ILE A 842 -49.15 -71.56 67.13
C ILE A 842 -50.20 -72.63 66.84
N ILE A 843 -51.04 -73.00 67.87
CA ILE A 843 -52.03 -74.01 67.75
C ILE A 843 -53.20 -73.52 66.84
N ASP A 844 -53.58 -72.27 66.96
CA ASP A 844 -54.67 -71.66 66.20
C ASP A 844 -54.27 -71.15 64.76
N GLY A 845 -53.01 -71.34 64.42
CA GLY A 845 -52.55 -70.93 63.09
C GLY A 845 -52.51 -69.42 62.89
N THR A 846 -52.75 -68.61 63.94
CA THR A 846 -52.77 -67.13 63.87
C THR A 846 -51.40 -66.51 64.09
N ALA A 847 -50.35 -67.31 64.44
CA ALA A 847 -48.96 -66.81 64.61
C ALA A 847 -48.43 -66.17 63.37
N LEU A 848 -48.83 -66.58 62.20
CA LEU A 848 -48.39 -65.99 60.87
C LEU A 848 -49.16 -64.73 60.47
N GLN A 849 -50.24 -64.37 61.22
CA GLN A 849 -51.03 -63.18 61.00
C GLN A 849 -50.72 -62.03 61.98
N LYS A 850 -49.96 -62.32 63.05
CA LYS A 850 -49.49 -61.29 64.01
C LYS A 850 -48.16 -60.76 63.64
N THR A 851 -48.01 -59.42 63.60
CA THR A 851 -46.73 -58.71 63.43
C THR A 851 -45.83 -59.01 64.65
N VAL A 852 -44.92 -59.98 64.51
CA VAL A 852 -43.94 -60.32 65.58
C VAL A 852 -42.69 -59.39 65.37
N PRO A 853 -42.23 -58.71 66.45
CA PRO A 853 -41.05 -57.96 66.36
C PRO A 853 -39.80 -58.84 66.09
N LEU A 854 -38.94 -58.40 65.22
CA LEU A 854 -37.72 -59.14 64.87
C LEU A 854 -36.74 -59.16 66.07
N PRO A 855 -36.39 -60.36 66.58
CA PRO A 855 -35.48 -60.45 67.75
C PRO A 855 -34.11 -59.74 67.46
N SER A 856 -33.59 -59.13 68.59
CA SER A 856 -32.28 -58.58 68.56
C SER A 856 -31.19 -59.63 68.27
N GLY A 857 -30.25 -59.37 67.34
CA GLY A 857 -29.21 -60.29 66.97
C GLY A 857 -29.61 -61.30 65.90
N THR A 858 -30.85 -61.21 65.30
CA THR A 858 -31.23 -62.06 64.16
C THR A 858 -30.31 -61.82 63.01
N PRO A 859 -29.62 -62.82 62.48
CA PRO A 859 -28.77 -62.68 61.29
C PRO A 859 -29.64 -62.35 60.10
N ILE A 860 -29.22 -61.39 59.31
CA ILE A 860 -29.88 -60.93 58.12
C ILE A 860 -28.91 -61.08 56.90
N ASP A 861 -29.37 -61.84 55.93
CA ASP A 861 -28.72 -61.86 54.56
C ASP A 861 -29.78 -61.38 53.61
N LEU A 862 -29.61 -60.13 53.12
CA LEU A 862 -30.62 -59.44 52.32
C LEU A 862 -30.04 -59.13 50.96
N THR A 863 -30.75 -59.55 49.95
CA THR A 863 -30.54 -59.08 48.61
C THR A 863 -31.71 -58.18 48.22
N LEU A 864 -31.36 -56.88 47.98
CA LEU A 864 -32.35 -55.87 47.65
C LEU A 864 -32.05 -55.34 46.20
N ASP A 865 -32.99 -55.58 45.31
CA ASP A 865 -33.00 -54.99 43.98
C ASP A 865 -33.89 -53.75 44.04
N THR A 866 -33.30 -52.59 43.81
CA THR A 866 -34.02 -51.33 43.81
C THR A 866 -33.69 -50.55 42.59
N SER A 867 -34.56 -49.65 42.19
CA SER A 867 -34.30 -48.73 41.08
C SER A 867 -34.54 -47.28 41.50
N LEU A 868 -33.57 -46.44 41.18
CA LEU A 868 -33.59 -44.99 41.43
C LEU A 868 -33.67 -44.27 40.08
N ASN A 869 -34.49 -43.22 39.96
CA ASN A 869 -34.45 -42.32 38.84
C ASN A 869 -33.26 -41.35 39.01
N PHE A 870 -32.12 -41.74 38.45
CA PHE A 870 -30.87 -41.03 38.67
C PHE A 870 -30.86 -39.68 37.96
N ASP A 871 -31.50 -39.61 36.79
CA ASP A 871 -31.59 -38.33 36.03
C ASP A 871 -32.50 -37.33 36.77
N GLU A 872 -33.57 -37.76 37.41
CA GLU A 872 -34.43 -36.92 38.22
C GLU A 872 -33.75 -36.47 39.51
N LEU A 873 -32.93 -37.35 40.10
CA LEU A 873 -32.09 -37.02 41.23
C LEU A 873 -31.07 -35.95 40.87
N LEU A 874 -30.37 -36.09 39.75
CA LEU A 874 -29.44 -35.07 39.26
C LEU A 874 -30.12 -33.74 38.94
N LYS A 875 -31.31 -33.77 38.34
CA LYS A 875 -32.12 -32.57 38.11
C LYS A 875 -32.57 -31.91 39.40
N SER A 876 -33.03 -32.68 40.39
CA SER A 876 -33.44 -32.13 41.69
C SER A 876 -32.26 -31.46 42.42
N TYR A 877 -31.05 -32.00 42.32
CA TYR A 877 -29.85 -31.37 42.83
C TYR A 877 -29.53 -30.07 42.07
N ALA A 878 -29.62 -30.06 40.74
CA ALA A 878 -29.41 -28.86 39.93
C ALA A 878 -30.47 -27.78 40.23
N GLU A 879 -31.71 -28.15 40.44
CA GLU A 879 -32.78 -27.21 40.79
C GLU A 879 -32.66 -26.67 42.21
N ALA A 880 -32.33 -27.53 43.23
CA ALA A 880 -32.03 -27.08 44.57
C ALA A 880 -30.89 -26.07 44.62
N TRP A 881 -29.87 -26.32 43.79
CA TRP A 881 -28.74 -25.41 43.67
C TRP A 881 -29.15 -24.09 42.96
N SER A 882 -29.94 -24.14 41.89
CA SER A 882 -30.43 -22.95 41.19
C SER A 882 -31.26 -22.04 42.10
N LYS A 883 -32.03 -22.60 42.99
CA LYS A 883 -32.81 -21.86 44.01
C LYS A 883 -31.91 -21.18 45.06
N THR A 884 -30.78 -21.79 45.43
CA THR A 884 -29.81 -21.21 46.36
C THR A 884 -29.04 -20.04 45.74
N LEU A 885 -29.01 -19.94 44.39
CA LEU A 885 -28.34 -18.90 43.65
C LEU A 885 -29.23 -17.73 43.23
N SER A 886 -30.56 -17.84 43.42
CA SER A 886 -31.45 -16.71 43.16
C SER A 886 -31.41 -15.76 44.37
N PRO A 887 -30.87 -14.54 44.22
CA PRO A 887 -31.05 -13.55 45.25
C PRO A 887 -32.56 -13.22 45.29
N GLU A 888 -33.18 -13.35 46.46
CA GLU A 888 -34.48 -12.74 46.67
C GLU A 888 -34.40 -11.27 46.30
N GLY A 889 -35.10 -10.85 45.22
CA GLY A 889 -35.31 -9.43 44.92
C GLY A 889 -34.89 -8.90 43.56
N GLN A 890 -34.83 -9.66 42.48
CA GLN A 890 -34.86 -9.05 41.16
C GLN A 890 -36.20 -9.29 40.46
N PRO A 891 -36.86 -8.21 39.93
CA PRO A 891 -38.11 -8.35 39.17
C PRO A 891 -37.87 -9.09 37.88
N ASP A 892 -38.74 -10.02 37.60
CA ASP A 892 -38.84 -10.80 36.34
C ASP A 892 -38.95 -9.87 35.15
N VAL A 893 -37.85 -9.73 34.36
CA VAL A 893 -37.77 -8.93 33.10
C VAL A 893 -38.20 -9.75 31.86
N SER A 894 -38.90 -10.86 32.04
CA SER A 894 -39.38 -11.69 30.92
C SER A 894 -40.78 -11.33 30.42
N ARG A 895 -41.32 -10.14 30.80
CA ARG A 895 -42.55 -9.60 30.19
C ARG A 895 -42.29 -8.25 29.58
N VAL A 896 -41.70 -8.21 28.42
CA VAL A 896 -41.98 -7.14 27.46
C VAL A 896 -42.88 -7.70 26.37
N GLU A 897 -44.17 -7.34 26.52
CA GLU A 897 -45.23 -7.59 25.57
C GLU A 897 -44.86 -7.14 24.17
N GLN A 898 -44.94 -8.07 23.22
CA GLN A 898 -45.28 -7.72 21.83
C GLN A 898 -46.72 -7.24 21.82
N LYS A 899 -46.97 -5.99 21.39
CA LYS A 899 -48.23 -5.51 20.86
C LYS A 899 -47.96 -4.58 19.67
N PRO A 900 -48.92 -4.50 18.76
CA PRO A 900 -48.95 -5.13 17.42
C PRO A 900 -48.31 -4.25 16.34
#